data_0f36db7438af7fdeb6720c9dd8300bbc
#
_entry.id   0f36db7438af7fdeb6720c9dd8300bbc
#
_cell.length_a   1.000
_cell.length_b   1.000
_cell.length_c   1.000
_cell.angle_alpha   90.00
_cell.angle_beta   90.00
_cell.angle_gamma   90.00
#
_symmetry.space_group_name_H-M   'P 1'
#
loop_
_entity.id
_entity.type
_entity.pdbx_description
1 polymer ?
#
loop_
_entity_poly.entity_id
_entity_poly.type
_entity_poly.pdbx_seq_one_letter_code
_entity_poly.pdbx_strand_id
1 'polypeptide(L)'
;MDTQQNEKGRDYSQLMNRRIRRILLVCNSYDSYTLEEDGRLEVQITQEYSELNLSNPPSITRVESTIEALEMISRCKEEFDLVITMYNVGQMDVYTFSHKMKQVCPNTPVVLLTNFSKEIYRQIEQADTSDLDYVFCWNNSTDLIIAIIKLMEDKLNADHDILEFGVQTILLVEDSIRYYSTYLPAIYKLVLQQNGASVRDALNEQQQIARKRARPKILMATNYDDAVRMYQRYKNNMLGVISDVGFVIHKGDDPATEKLDAGIDLCNLIRKDNPTMPFLMQSSQESMREVAESLGVGFVVKHSKTLIHEIGEYIGREFAFGDFVLTDPHTGEEIARAEDLLGLERLLHTIADPVLYNVVTTTYLSKWLLSRGIFSLGNSFRELTLKEFNDDITAVRQFLTDSIRDYRIKQGLGVVARFSTETYNDAIWFARLGNGSIGGKARGLAFMNHILQQYSLYNEWENVRVMVPRTLVITTEYFDRFIIENGLQYVVNADLSDAEILSEFIASSLPQELMESLRVFIHHVKKPLAVRSSSKLEDSYYQPFAGIYSTYMIPHTENEDQELRLLSKAIKSVYASVYFASSRAYITATANVISEEKMAIVLQEICGSEDQGYFFPTLSGVARSLNFYPIGYERAEEGIAKVAFGLG
;
A
#
# COMPACT_ATOMS: atom_id res chain seq x y z
N MET A 1 23.40 -1.91 16.83
CA MET A 1 23.89 -0.83 15.96
C MET A 1 24.09 -1.25 14.49
N ASP A 2 24.04 -2.55 14.13
CA ASP A 2 24.25 -3.00 12.74
C ASP A 2 22.98 -3.26 11.91
N THR A 3 21.82 -3.13 12.47
CA THR A 3 20.52 -3.32 11.76
C THR A 3 20.08 -2.10 10.95
N GLN A 4 20.65 -0.92 11.20
CA GLN A 4 20.28 0.32 10.50
C GLN A 4 20.93 0.49 9.10
N GLN A 5 21.96 -0.28 8.77
CA GLN A 5 22.63 -0.18 7.45
C GLN A 5 21.95 -0.97 6.33
N ASN A 6 20.98 -1.84 6.62
CA ASN A 6 20.34 -2.69 5.60
C ASN A 6 18.97 -2.18 5.10
N GLU A 7 18.49 -1.03 5.59
CA GLU A 7 17.23 -0.41 5.16
C GLU A 7 17.39 0.74 4.15
N LYS A 8 18.36 0.68 3.26
CA LYS A 8 18.32 1.49 2.03
C LYS A 8 17.05 1.08 1.28
N GLY A 9 15.98 1.85 1.50
CA GLY A 9 14.68 1.80 0.86
C GLY A 9 14.39 0.53 0.07
N ARG A 10 14.00 -0.56 0.74
CA ARG A 10 13.47 -1.74 0.05
C ARG A 10 12.28 -1.27 -0.77
N ASP A 11 12.46 -1.22 -2.06
CA ASP A 11 11.43 -0.75 -2.97
C ASP A 11 10.32 -1.80 -3.07
N TYR A 12 9.20 -1.56 -2.37
CA TYR A 12 8.00 -2.42 -2.44
C TYR A 12 7.46 -2.59 -3.87
N SER A 13 7.96 -1.81 -4.85
CA SER A 13 7.65 -2.03 -6.26
C SER A 13 8.16 -3.38 -6.77
N GLN A 14 9.17 -3.94 -6.11
CA GLN A 14 9.75 -5.25 -6.42
C GLN A 14 8.94 -6.43 -5.87
N LEU A 15 7.95 -6.20 -4.99
CA LEU A 15 7.07 -7.24 -4.49
C LEU A 15 6.11 -7.72 -5.57
N MET A 16 5.74 -9.01 -5.49
CA MET A 16 4.84 -9.65 -6.44
C MET A 16 5.29 -9.49 -7.90
N ASN A 17 6.55 -9.76 -8.16
CA ASN A 17 7.14 -9.64 -9.50
C ASN A 17 6.52 -10.62 -10.49
N ARG A 18 6.17 -11.81 -10.02
CA ARG A 18 5.50 -12.85 -10.81
C ARG A 18 3.99 -12.77 -10.61
N ARG A 19 3.28 -12.24 -11.60
CA ARG A 19 1.83 -12.12 -11.59
C ARG A 19 1.22 -13.01 -12.66
N ILE A 20 0.04 -13.53 -12.37
CA ILE A 20 -0.76 -14.23 -13.34
C ILE A 20 -1.49 -13.19 -14.20
N ARG A 21 -1.05 -13.02 -15.42
CA ARG A 21 -1.60 -12.09 -16.42
C ARG A 21 -2.39 -12.78 -17.52
N ARG A 22 -1.96 -13.99 -17.88
CA ARG A 22 -2.56 -14.78 -18.98
C ARG A 22 -2.83 -16.19 -18.51
N ILE A 23 -4.10 -16.56 -18.57
CA ILE A 23 -4.59 -17.88 -18.14
C ILE A 23 -5.03 -18.64 -19.38
N LEU A 24 -4.55 -19.88 -19.52
CA LEU A 24 -5.09 -20.83 -20.48
C LEU A 24 -6.15 -21.68 -19.75
N LEU A 25 -7.41 -21.55 -20.17
CA LEU A 25 -8.52 -22.33 -19.66
C LEU A 25 -8.86 -23.45 -20.66
N VAL A 26 -8.64 -24.70 -20.24
CA VAL A 26 -8.95 -25.90 -21.05
C VAL A 26 -10.27 -26.46 -20.54
N CYS A 27 -11.34 -26.24 -21.29
CA CYS A 27 -12.68 -26.70 -20.94
C CYS A 27 -13.54 -26.92 -22.19
N ASN A 28 -14.37 -27.97 -22.20
CA ASN A 28 -15.33 -28.20 -23.26
C ASN A 28 -16.46 -27.16 -23.23
N SER A 29 -17.28 -27.12 -24.28
CA SER A 29 -18.37 -26.13 -24.39
C SER A 29 -19.41 -26.20 -23.27
N TYR A 30 -19.68 -27.40 -22.72
CA TYR A 30 -20.63 -27.59 -21.62
C TYR A 30 -20.06 -27.06 -20.30
N ASP A 31 -18.82 -27.43 -19.99
CA ASP A 31 -18.15 -26.92 -18.76
C ASP A 31 -17.98 -25.40 -18.81
N SER A 32 -17.68 -24.85 -19.99
CA SER A 32 -17.64 -23.40 -20.17
C SER A 32 -18.99 -22.74 -19.90
N TYR A 33 -20.07 -23.33 -20.40
CA TYR A 33 -21.41 -22.81 -20.10
C TYR A 33 -21.69 -22.82 -18.60
N THR A 34 -21.29 -23.89 -17.91
CA THR A 34 -21.44 -23.98 -16.45
C THR A 34 -20.60 -22.94 -15.68
N LEU A 35 -19.39 -22.64 -16.17
CA LEU A 35 -18.52 -21.60 -15.59
C LEU A 35 -19.06 -20.18 -15.84
N GLU A 36 -19.87 -20.00 -16.88
CA GLU A 36 -20.41 -18.70 -17.33
C GLU A 36 -21.93 -18.58 -17.10
N GLU A 37 -22.53 -19.45 -16.26
CA GLU A 37 -23.98 -19.49 -16.02
C GLU A 37 -24.52 -18.13 -15.55
N ASP A 38 -23.77 -17.41 -14.71
CA ASP A 38 -24.11 -16.08 -14.17
C ASP A 38 -23.50 -14.92 -15.00
N GLY A 39 -22.90 -15.18 -16.15
CA GLY A 39 -22.28 -14.20 -17.03
C GLY A 39 -20.86 -14.59 -17.47
N ARG A 40 -20.27 -13.83 -18.37
CA ARG A 40 -18.93 -14.12 -18.87
C ARG A 40 -17.90 -14.08 -17.73
N LEU A 41 -17.13 -15.16 -17.59
CA LEU A 41 -16.14 -15.34 -16.53
C LEU A 41 -15.14 -14.16 -16.43
N GLU A 42 -14.68 -13.63 -17.55
CA GLU A 42 -13.78 -12.47 -17.60
C GLU A 42 -14.43 -11.19 -17.03
N VAL A 43 -15.73 -10.99 -17.28
CA VAL A 43 -16.47 -9.82 -16.76
C VAL A 43 -16.63 -9.93 -15.25
N GLN A 44 -16.98 -11.10 -14.76
CA GLN A 44 -17.14 -11.37 -13.34
C GLN A 44 -15.80 -11.21 -12.59
N ILE A 45 -14.71 -11.77 -13.12
CA ILE A 45 -13.36 -11.58 -12.55
C ILE A 45 -12.98 -10.10 -12.55
N THR A 46 -13.27 -9.36 -13.61
CA THR A 46 -12.98 -7.92 -13.70
C THR A 46 -13.77 -7.13 -12.65
N GLN A 47 -15.04 -7.47 -12.45
CA GLN A 47 -15.88 -6.86 -11.43
C GLN A 47 -15.33 -7.13 -10.01
N GLU A 48 -15.05 -8.39 -9.67
CA GLU A 48 -14.47 -8.77 -8.38
C GLU A 48 -13.11 -8.11 -8.14
N TYR A 49 -12.25 -8.02 -9.18
CA TYR A 49 -10.99 -7.28 -9.09
C TYR A 49 -11.22 -5.80 -8.76
N SER A 50 -12.27 -5.19 -9.33
CA SER A 50 -12.65 -3.80 -9.02
C SER A 50 -13.15 -3.66 -7.58
N GLU A 51 -14.05 -4.56 -7.13
CA GLU A 51 -14.61 -4.56 -5.76
C GLU A 51 -13.53 -4.77 -4.69
N LEU A 52 -12.55 -5.62 -4.97
CA LEU A 52 -11.40 -5.87 -4.09
C LEU A 52 -10.26 -4.84 -4.28
N ASN A 53 -10.48 -3.81 -5.11
CA ASN A 53 -9.47 -2.80 -5.45
C ASN A 53 -8.14 -3.41 -5.96
N LEU A 54 -8.21 -4.51 -6.72
CA LEU A 54 -7.06 -5.14 -7.37
C LEU A 54 -6.81 -4.50 -8.74
N SER A 55 -5.54 -4.48 -9.15
CA SER A 55 -5.14 -3.92 -10.45
C SER A 55 -4.90 -5.02 -11.47
N ASN A 56 -5.28 -4.76 -12.73
CA ASN A 56 -4.97 -5.61 -13.88
C ASN A 56 -5.51 -7.05 -13.76
N PRO A 57 -6.81 -7.27 -14.00
CA PRO A 57 -7.37 -8.62 -14.10
C PRO A 57 -6.66 -9.42 -15.21
N PRO A 58 -6.47 -10.72 -15.03
CA PRO A 58 -5.85 -11.56 -16.06
C PRO A 58 -6.75 -11.71 -17.28
N SER A 59 -6.15 -11.88 -18.46
CA SER A 59 -6.86 -12.31 -19.65
C SER A 59 -6.97 -13.84 -19.68
N ILE A 60 -8.10 -14.35 -20.15
CA ILE A 60 -8.37 -15.79 -20.24
C ILE A 60 -8.44 -16.19 -21.71
N THR A 61 -7.59 -17.10 -22.11
CA THR A 61 -7.66 -17.74 -23.42
C THR A 61 -8.26 -19.13 -23.24
N ARG A 62 -9.38 -19.39 -23.90
CA ARG A 62 -10.08 -20.66 -23.80
C ARG A 62 -9.76 -21.56 -24.99
N VAL A 63 -9.58 -22.84 -24.70
CA VAL A 63 -9.46 -23.93 -25.68
C VAL A 63 -10.37 -25.11 -25.30
N GLU A 64 -10.85 -25.85 -26.27
CA GLU A 64 -11.86 -26.89 -26.03
C GLU A 64 -11.26 -28.28 -25.74
N SER A 65 -9.98 -28.48 -25.98
CA SER A 65 -9.32 -29.77 -25.78
C SER A 65 -7.87 -29.66 -25.31
N THR A 66 -7.39 -30.70 -24.63
CA THR A 66 -5.99 -30.83 -24.20
C THR A 66 -5.01 -30.86 -25.39
N ILE A 67 -5.43 -31.37 -26.54
CA ILE A 67 -4.60 -31.40 -27.78
C ILE A 67 -4.39 -29.97 -28.29
N GLU A 68 -5.47 -29.21 -28.42
CA GLU A 68 -5.41 -27.80 -28.84
C GLU A 68 -4.57 -26.96 -27.89
N ALA A 69 -4.70 -27.19 -26.56
CA ALA A 69 -3.89 -26.56 -25.56
C ALA A 69 -2.39 -26.83 -25.76
N LEU A 70 -1.99 -28.08 -25.98
CA LEU A 70 -0.59 -28.46 -26.22
C LEU A 70 -0.04 -27.86 -27.53
N GLU A 71 -0.85 -27.81 -28.59
CA GLU A 71 -0.45 -27.17 -29.85
C GLU A 71 -0.21 -25.66 -29.64
N MET A 72 -1.10 -24.99 -28.94
CA MET A 72 -0.98 -23.56 -28.62
C MET A 72 0.29 -23.28 -27.81
N ILE A 73 0.51 -24.03 -26.74
CA ILE A 73 1.69 -23.87 -25.85
C ILE A 73 2.98 -24.19 -26.60
N SER A 74 2.97 -25.22 -27.50
CA SER A 74 4.15 -25.56 -28.28
C SER A 74 4.56 -24.48 -29.29
N ARG A 75 3.60 -23.67 -29.75
CA ARG A 75 3.85 -22.50 -30.63
C ARG A 75 4.32 -21.28 -29.85
N CYS A 76 3.81 -21.09 -28.63
CA CYS A 76 4.02 -19.88 -27.80
C CYS A 76 4.48 -20.29 -26.41
N LYS A 77 5.73 -20.73 -26.26
CA LYS A 77 6.33 -21.34 -25.04
C LYS A 77 6.30 -20.34 -23.91
N GLU A 78 5.95 -19.48 -23.51
CA GLU A 78 5.96 -18.54 -22.35
C GLU A 78 4.77 -17.57 -22.37
N GLU A 79 3.75 -17.93 -23.12
CA GLU A 79 2.61 -17.02 -23.27
C GLU A 79 1.68 -17.05 -22.04
N PHE A 80 1.59 -18.18 -21.34
CA PHE A 80 0.64 -18.38 -20.25
C PHE A 80 1.34 -18.50 -18.90
N ASP A 81 0.82 -17.78 -17.91
CA ASP A 81 1.32 -17.77 -16.53
C ASP A 81 0.65 -18.85 -15.67
N LEU A 82 -0.52 -19.35 -16.09
CA LEU A 82 -1.31 -20.36 -15.40
C LEU A 82 -2.14 -21.15 -16.41
N VAL A 83 -2.21 -22.46 -16.23
CA VAL A 83 -3.14 -23.34 -16.95
C VAL A 83 -4.18 -23.86 -15.98
N ILE A 84 -5.45 -23.64 -16.27
CA ILE A 84 -6.59 -24.23 -15.56
C ILE A 84 -7.26 -25.21 -16.52
N THR A 85 -7.37 -26.47 -16.13
CA THR A 85 -7.99 -27.52 -16.95
C THR A 85 -9.17 -28.14 -16.23
N MET A 86 -10.26 -28.39 -16.96
CA MET A 86 -11.36 -29.19 -16.46
C MET A 86 -11.03 -30.70 -16.57
N TYR A 87 -11.76 -31.55 -15.84
CA TYR A 87 -11.49 -32.97 -15.78
C TYR A 87 -11.75 -33.68 -17.13
N ASN A 88 -12.84 -33.35 -17.80
CA ASN A 88 -13.27 -33.99 -19.06
C ASN A 88 -13.00 -33.08 -20.27
N VAL A 89 -11.79 -33.11 -20.83
CA VAL A 89 -11.34 -32.15 -21.86
C VAL A 89 -10.84 -32.83 -23.14
N GLY A 90 -11.52 -33.83 -23.61
CA GLY A 90 -11.25 -34.48 -24.91
C GLY A 90 -10.60 -35.86 -24.83
N GLN A 91 -9.82 -36.23 -25.84
CA GLN A 91 -9.30 -37.58 -25.99
C GLN A 91 -8.10 -37.92 -25.11
N MET A 92 -7.37 -36.92 -24.65
CA MET A 92 -6.23 -37.09 -23.75
C MET A 92 -6.68 -36.77 -22.33
N ASP A 93 -6.41 -37.69 -21.38
CA ASP A 93 -6.69 -37.45 -19.97
C ASP A 93 -5.84 -36.31 -19.40
N VAL A 94 -6.32 -35.75 -18.32
CA VAL A 94 -5.72 -34.57 -17.69
C VAL A 94 -4.33 -34.83 -17.09
N TYR A 95 -4.04 -36.05 -16.67
CA TYR A 95 -2.74 -36.42 -16.08
C TYR A 95 -1.66 -36.52 -17.15
N THR A 96 -1.97 -37.22 -18.28
CA THR A 96 -1.10 -37.24 -19.44
C THR A 96 -0.89 -35.84 -20.01
N PHE A 97 -1.93 -35.00 -20.01
CA PHE A 97 -1.82 -33.61 -20.44
C PHE A 97 -0.87 -32.82 -19.51
N SER A 98 -1.07 -32.89 -18.20
CA SER A 98 -0.23 -32.15 -17.25
C SER A 98 1.23 -32.56 -17.34
N HIS A 99 1.50 -33.86 -17.48
CA HIS A 99 2.86 -34.37 -17.67
C HIS A 99 3.53 -33.78 -18.94
N LYS A 100 2.85 -33.82 -20.09
CA LYS A 100 3.36 -33.20 -21.32
C LYS A 100 3.52 -31.70 -21.21
N MET A 101 2.60 -31.04 -20.49
CA MET A 101 2.67 -29.61 -20.23
C MET A 101 3.93 -29.25 -19.44
N LYS A 102 4.22 -30.01 -18.37
CA LYS A 102 5.42 -29.81 -17.55
C LYS A 102 6.73 -30.11 -18.31
N GLN A 103 6.70 -30.98 -19.30
CA GLN A 103 7.87 -31.20 -20.19
C GLN A 103 8.16 -29.98 -21.06
N VAL A 104 7.12 -29.27 -21.53
CA VAL A 104 7.27 -28.09 -22.43
C VAL A 104 7.51 -26.82 -21.60
N CYS A 105 6.76 -26.63 -20.52
CA CYS A 105 6.77 -25.45 -19.65
C CYS A 105 6.85 -25.87 -18.17
N PRO A 106 8.03 -26.25 -17.64
CA PRO A 106 8.17 -26.80 -16.29
C PRO A 106 7.72 -25.86 -15.17
N ASN A 107 7.86 -24.56 -15.40
CA ASN A 107 7.59 -23.51 -14.39
C ASN A 107 6.15 -22.99 -14.41
N THR A 108 5.35 -23.32 -15.44
CA THR A 108 3.95 -22.87 -15.50
C THR A 108 3.09 -23.78 -14.63
N PRO A 109 2.37 -23.24 -13.63
CA PRO A 109 1.48 -24.04 -12.80
C PRO A 109 0.30 -24.58 -13.59
N VAL A 110 -0.09 -25.82 -13.26
CA VAL A 110 -1.24 -26.52 -13.85
C VAL A 110 -2.22 -26.86 -12.72
N VAL A 111 -3.42 -26.34 -12.81
CA VAL A 111 -4.49 -26.53 -11.84
C VAL A 111 -5.64 -27.30 -12.48
N LEU A 112 -6.06 -28.37 -11.82
CA LEU A 112 -7.25 -29.11 -12.20
C LEU A 112 -8.47 -28.53 -11.50
N LEU A 113 -9.50 -28.18 -12.26
CA LEU A 113 -10.80 -27.78 -11.76
C LEU A 113 -11.82 -28.87 -12.08
N THR A 114 -12.54 -29.36 -11.08
CA THR A 114 -13.48 -30.46 -11.25
C THR A 114 -14.83 -30.15 -10.64
N ASN A 115 -15.90 -30.70 -11.19
CA ASN A 115 -17.21 -30.68 -10.55
C ASN A 115 -17.25 -31.70 -9.41
N PHE A 116 -18.00 -31.39 -8.34
CA PHE A 116 -18.10 -32.30 -7.21
C PHE A 116 -18.87 -33.58 -7.59
N SER A 117 -18.13 -34.69 -7.72
CA SER A 117 -18.67 -36.04 -7.90
C SER A 117 -17.82 -37.02 -7.08
N LYS A 118 -18.49 -37.87 -6.27
CA LYS A 118 -17.79 -38.93 -5.50
C LYS A 118 -16.98 -39.88 -6.39
N GLU A 119 -17.42 -40.05 -7.63
CA GLU A 119 -16.78 -40.94 -8.60
C GLU A 119 -15.50 -40.33 -9.16
N ILE A 120 -15.56 -39.05 -9.55
CA ILE A 120 -14.38 -38.29 -10.02
C ILE A 120 -13.36 -38.15 -8.88
N TYR A 121 -13.82 -37.92 -7.66
CA TYR A 121 -12.94 -37.80 -6.49
C TYR A 121 -12.13 -39.09 -6.27
N ARG A 122 -12.76 -40.27 -6.32
CA ARG A 122 -12.06 -41.56 -6.24
C ARG A 122 -11.07 -41.79 -7.37
N GLN A 123 -11.39 -41.32 -8.57
CA GLN A 123 -10.47 -41.44 -9.71
C GLN A 123 -9.24 -40.56 -9.54
N ILE A 124 -9.42 -39.35 -9.01
CA ILE A 124 -8.31 -38.42 -8.71
C ILE A 124 -7.42 -39.00 -7.60
N GLU A 125 -7.99 -39.60 -6.56
CA GLU A 125 -7.24 -40.23 -5.47
C GLU A 125 -6.37 -41.40 -5.95
N GLN A 126 -6.78 -42.10 -7.00
CA GLN A 126 -6.06 -43.25 -7.57
C GLN A 126 -5.08 -42.86 -8.68
N ALA A 127 -5.07 -41.63 -9.11
CA ALA A 127 -4.25 -41.17 -10.23
C ALA A 127 -2.95 -40.51 -9.77
N ASP A 128 -1.94 -40.54 -10.65
CA ASP A 128 -0.72 -39.76 -10.41
C ASP A 128 -0.98 -38.25 -10.66
N THR A 129 -1.06 -37.51 -9.59
CA THR A 129 -1.28 -36.06 -9.59
C THR A 129 0.02 -35.25 -9.41
N SER A 130 1.19 -35.88 -9.55
CA SER A 130 2.50 -35.27 -9.26
C SER A 130 2.79 -34.00 -10.10
N ASP A 131 2.31 -33.98 -11.35
CA ASP A 131 2.47 -32.86 -12.29
C ASP A 131 1.36 -31.80 -12.19
N LEU A 132 0.36 -32.01 -11.33
CA LEU A 132 -0.64 -31.03 -10.98
C LEU A 132 -0.17 -30.23 -9.75
N ASP A 133 -0.27 -28.91 -9.83
CA ASP A 133 0.07 -28.05 -8.69
C ASP A 133 -1.01 -28.13 -7.61
N TYR A 134 -2.28 -28.07 -8.01
CA TYR A 134 -3.44 -28.25 -7.11
C TYR A 134 -4.65 -28.79 -7.91
N VAL A 135 -5.58 -29.37 -7.16
CA VAL A 135 -6.91 -29.76 -7.65
C VAL A 135 -7.95 -28.97 -6.88
N PHE A 136 -8.94 -28.39 -7.56
CA PHE A 136 -10.02 -27.65 -6.92
C PHE A 136 -11.38 -28.17 -7.35
N CYS A 137 -12.36 -28.04 -6.45
CA CYS A 137 -13.75 -28.36 -6.73
C CYS A 137 -14.51 -27.07 -7.06
N TRP A 138 -15.09 -27.00 -8.26
CA TRP A 138 -15.92 -25.88 -8.69
C TRP A 138 -17.20 -25.79 -7.85
N ASN A 139 -17.45 -24.64 -7.27
CA ASN A 139 -18.58 -24.34 -6.40
C ASN A 139 -19.49 -23.23 -6.94
N ASN A 140 -19.48 -23.00 -8.24
CA ASN A 140 -20.23 -21.93 -8.93
C ASN A 140 -19.90 -20.51 -8.43
N SER A 141 -18.67 -20.27 -7.97
CA SER A 141 -18.23 -18.96 -7.52
C SER A 141 -16.92 -18.54 -8.19
N THR A 142 -16.91 -17.34 -8.78
CA THR A 142 -15.70 -16.72 -9.36
C THR A 142 -14.66 -16.39 -8.30
N ASP A 143 -15.05 -16.24 -7.03
CA ASP A 143 -14.13 -16.08 -5.89
C ASP A 143 -13.09 -17.21 -5.84
N LEU A 144 -13.48 -18.44 -6.25
CA LEU A 144 -12.56 -19.57 -6.31
C LEU A 144 -11.47 -19.37 -7.36
N ILE A 145 -11.80 -18.85 -8.53
CA ILE A 145 -10.80 -18.56 -9.58
C ILE A 145 -9.83 -17.48 -9.09
N ILE A 146 -10.32 -16.45 -8.40
CA ILE A 146 -9.47 -15.41 -7.82
C ILE A 146 -8.57 -16.01 -6.73
N ALA A 147 -9.09 -16.88 -5.88
CA ALA A 147 -8.29 -17.56 -4.86
C ALA A 147 -7.19 -18.44 -5.49
N ILE A 148 -7.49 -19.16 -6.56
CA ILE A 148 -6.51 -19.95 -7.31
C ILE A 148 -5.42 -19.04 -7.88
N ILE A 149 -5.79 -17.95 -8.55
CA ILE A 149 -4.84 -16.98 -9.10
C ILE A 149 -3.91 -16.46 -7.98
N LYS A 150 -4.50 -16.02 -6.86
CA LYS A 150 -3.72 -15.46 -5.73
C LYS A 150 -2.85 -16.51 -5.04
N LEU A 151 -3.31 -17.76 -4.92
CA LEU A 151 -2.51 -18.86 -4.38
C LEU A 151 -1.29 -19.15 -5.26
N MET A 152 -1.46 -19.14 -6.59
CA MET A 152 -0.35 -19.34 -7.52
C MET A 152 0.62 -18.15 -7.47
N GLU A 153 0.11 -16.91 -7.44
CA GLU A 153 0.96 -15.73 -7.25
C GLU A 153 1.75 -15.81 -5.94
N ASP A 154 1.12 -16.22 -4.83
CA ASP A 154 1.77 -16.36 -3.53
C ASP A 154 2.85 -17.44 -3.56
N LYS A 155 2.58 -18.60 -4.14
CA LYS A 155 3.56 -19.69 -4.31
C LYS A 155 4.77 -19.26 -5.14
N LEU A 156 4.54 -18.55 -6.26
CA LEU A 156 5.59 -18.12 -7.19
C LEU A 156 6.50 -17.02 -6.61
N ASN A 157 5.99 -16.21 -5.68
CA ASN A 157 6.72 -15.11 -5.07
C ASN A 157 7.17 -15.37 -3.63
N ALA A 158 6.85 -16.56 -3.05
CA ALA A 158 7.05 -16.82 -1.63
C ALA A 158 8.48 -16.56 -1.16
N ASP A 159 9.47 -17.14 -1.82
CA ASP A 159 10.87 -16.99 -1.41
C ASP A 159 11.34 -15.55 -1.47
N HIS A 160 11.10 -14.87 -2.58
CA HIS A 160 11.47 -13.49 -2.77
C HIS A 160 10.76 -12.56 -1.78
N ASP A 161 9.44 -12.61 -1.72
CA ASP A 161 8.68 -11.64 -0.93
C ASP A 161 8.83 -11.89 0.58
N ILE A 162 8.86 -13.16 1.03
CA ILE A 162 8.93 -13.49 2.45
C ILE A 162 10.37 -13.37 2.98
N LEU A 163 11.35 -13.98 2.30
CA LEU A 163 12.71 -14.07 2.84
C LEU A 163 13.53 -12.79 2.61
N GLU A 164 13.32 -12.11 1.46
CA GLU A 164 14.08 -10.90 1.14
C GLU A 164 13.42 -9.62 1.67
N PHE A 165 12.07 -9.55 1.63
CA PHE A 165 11.33 -8.33 2.01
C PHE A 165 10.64 -8.42 3.37
N GLY A 166 10.51 -9.62 3.96
CA GLY A 166 9.88 -9.79 5.26
C GLY A 166 8.34 -9.82 5.22
N VAL A 167 7.76 -10.06 4.03
CA VAL A 167 6.30 -10.19 3.90
C VAL A 167 5.81 -11.36 4.77
N GLN A 168 4.74 -11.12 5.49
CA GLN A 168 4.18 -12.10 6.42
C GLN A 168 3.42 -13.20 5.67
N THR A 169 3.27 -14.36 6.30
CA THR A 169 2.58 -15.52 5.71
C THR A 169 1.64 -16.22 6.69
N ILE A 170 0.64 -16.86 6.13
CA ILE A 170 -0.31 -17.75 6.83
C ILE A 170 -0.12 -19.14 6.23
N LEU A 171 0.11 -20.13 7.06
CA LEU A 171 0.17 -21.53 6.63
C LEU A 171 -1.22 -22.17 6.77
N LEU A 172 -1.75 -22.64 5.65
CA LEU A 172 -2.99 -23.42 5.59
C LEU A 172 -2.66 -24.89 5.31
N VAL A 173 -3.07 -25.80 6.19
CA VAL A 173 -2.85 -27.24 6.02
C VAL A 173 -4.19 -27.93 5.91
N GLU A 174 -4.48 -28.48 4.74
CA GLU A 174 -5.74 -29.18 4.44
C GLU A 174 -5.53 -30.06 3.22
N ASP A 175 -5.82 -31.34 3.30
CA ASP A 175 -5.71 -32.30 2.18
C ASP A 175 -7.03 -32.52 1.46
N SER A 176 -8.17 -32.21 2.08
CA SER A 176 -9.48 -32.36 1.46
C SER A 176 -9.77 -31.28 0.43
N ILE A 177 -9.80 -31.66 -0.85
CA ILE A 177 -10.14 -30.81 -1.99
C ILE A 177 -11.44 -30.04 -1.75
N ARG A 178 -12.44 -30.67 -1.16
CA ARG A 178 -13.73 -30.06 -0.88
C ARG A 178 -13.61 -28.89 0.11
N TYR A 179 -12.86 -29.10 1.21
CA TYR A 179 -12.78 -28.11 2.27
C TYR A 179 -11.94 -26.91 1.85
N TYR A 180 -10.72 -27.12 1.34
CA TYR A 180 -9.93 -25.95 0.94
C TYR A 180 -10.52 -25.20 -0.24
N SER A 181 -11.24 -25.87 -1.17
CA SER A 181 -11.98 -25.17 -2.24
C SER A 181 -13.11 -24.28 -1.70
N THR A 182 -13.64 -24.60 -0.52
CA THR A 182 -14.75 -23.85 0.08
C THR A 182 -14.26 -22.65 0.87
N TYR A 183 -13.21 -22.78 1.69
CA TYR A 183 -12.85 -21.67 2.59
C TYR A 183 -11.63 -20.86 2.12
N LEU A 184 -10.81 -21.37 1.21
CA LEU A 184 -9.71 -20.59 0.65
C LEU A 184 -10.16 -19.26 0.01
N PRO A 185 -11.27 -19.20 -0.77
CA PRO A 185 -11.81 -17.95 -1.27
C PRO A 185 -12.13 -16.94 -0.17
N ALA A 186 -12.77 -17.40 0.92
CA ALA A 186 -13.11 -16.54 2.05
C ALA A 186 -11.88 -16.02 2.79
N ILE A 187 -10.86 -16.87 3.00
CA ILE A 187 -9.58 -16.44 3.62
C ILE A 187 -8.89 -15.39 2.74
N TYR A 188 -8.85 -15.59 1.41
CA TYR A 188 -8.30 -14.57 0.51
C TYR A 188 -9.09 -13.25 0.55
N LYS A 189 -10.41 -13.33 0.61
CA LYS A 189 -11.26 -12.13 0.75
C LYS A 189 -10.91 -11.35 2.02
N LEU A 190 -10.74 -12.02 3.16
CA LEU A 190 -10.29 -11.41 4.42
C LEU A 190 -8.90 -10.77 4.29
N VAL A 191 -7.93 -11.48 3.72
CA VAL A 191 -6.57 -10.95 3.50
C VAL A 191 -6.58 -9.74 2.58
N LEU A 192 -7.39 -9.75 1.52
CA LEU A 192 -7.50 -8.64 0.58
C LEU A 192 -8.24 -7.44 1.17
N GLN A 193 -9.26 -7.67 2.04
CA GLN A 193 -9.95 -6.61 2.79
C GLN A 193 -9.03 -5.97 3.83
N GLN A 194 -8.24 -6.77 4.57
CA GLN A 194 -7.20 -6.27 5.48
C GLN A 194 -6.22 -5.36 4.75
N ASN A 195 -5.86 -5.71 3.52
CA ASN A 195 -5.01 -4.91 2.68
C ASN A 195 -5.62 -3.52 2.37
N GLY A 196 -6.94 -3.43 2.22
CA GLY A 196 -7.67 -2.17 2.11
C GLY A 196 -7.51 -1.27 3.34
N ALA A 197 -7.50 -1.83 4.55
CA ALA A 197 -7.25 -1.08 5.78
C ALA A 197 -5.81 -0.53 5.85
N SER A 198 -4.81 -1.32 5.42
CA SER A 198 -3.40 -0.89 5.41
C SER A 198 -3.11 0.29 4.48
N VAL A 199 -3.98 0.51 3.49
CA VAL A 199 -3.88 1.63 2.53
C VAL A 199 -4.23 2.99 3.17
N ARG A 200 -4.94 3.02 4.31
CA ARG A 200 -5.28 4.27 5.03
C ARG A 200 -4.05 5.11 5.39
N ASP A 201 -2.94 4.47 5.73
CA ASP A 201 -1.66 5.12 6.05
C ASP A 201 -0.85 5.54 4.80
N ALA A 202 -1.33 5.26 3.59
CA ALA A 202 -0.63 5.58 2.36
C ALA A 202 -0.90 7.03 1.94
N LEU A 203 0.17 7.78 1.67
CA LEU A 203 0.10 9.20 1.36
C LEU A 203 -0.21 9.49 -0.11
N ASN A 204 0.02 8.53 -1.00
CA ASN A 204 -0.29 8.64 -2.43
C ASN A 204 -0.60 7.28 -3.05
N GLU A 205 -1.01 7.28 -4.33
CA GLU A 205 -1.38 6.08 -5.07
C GLU A 205 -0.23 5.07 -5.21
N GLN A 206 1.00 5.55 -5.37
CA GLN A 206 2.18 4.68 -5.47
C GLN A 206 2.41 3.91 -4.16
N GLN A 207 2.30 4.56 -3.02
CA GLN A 207 2.36 3.89 -1.71
C GLN A 207 1.18 2.96 -1.49
N GLN A 208 -0.02 3.30 -1.97
CA GLN A 208 -1.18 2.41 -1.92
C GLN A 208 -0.92 1.11 -2.68
N ILE A 209 -0.40 1.20 -3.90
CA ILE A 209 -0.04 0.03 -4.71
C ILE A 209 1.04 -0.80 -4.02
N ALA A 210 2.06 -0.15 -3.49
CA ALA A 210 3.15 -0.82 -2.78
C ALA A 210 2.65 -1.61 -1.55
N ARG A 211 1.80 -1.00 -0.71
CA ARG A 211 1.19 -1.66 0.45
C ARG A 211 0.29 -2.82 0.04
N LYS A 212 -0.50 -2.68 -1.03
CA LYS A 212 -1.31 -3.79 -1.57
C LYS A 212 -0.48 -5.01 -1.98
N ARG A 213 0.77 -4.81 -2.43
CA ARG A 213 1.69 -5.89 -2.76
C ARG A 213 2.31 -6.56 -1.54
N ALA A 214 2.44 -5.83 -0.43
CA ALA A 214 3.01 -6.29 0.83
C ALA A 214 2.02 -7.10 1.69
N ARG A 215 0.86 -7.48 1.16
CA ARG A 215 -0.15 -8.28 1.85
C ARG A 215 0.42 -9.63 2.33
N PRO A 216 -0.06 -10.17 3.44
CA PRO A 216 0.29 -11.52 3.86
C PRO A 216 0.04 -12.55 2.75
N LYS A 217 0.97 -13.49 2.59
CA LYS A 217 0.88 -14.60 1.64
C LYS A 217 0.16 -15.78 2.29
N ILE A 218 -0.60 -16.53 1.51
CA ILE A 218 -1.16 -17.82 1.94
C ILE A 218 -0.33 -18.93 1.31
N LEU A 219 0.25 -19.78 2.16
CA LEU A 219 0.95 -20.98 1.74
C LEU A 219 0.07 -22.18 2.10
N MET A 220 -0.27 -22.99 1.12
CA MET A 220 -1.13 -24.16 1.31
C MET A 220 -0.33 -25.45 1.18
N ALA A 221 -0.40 -26.28 2.22
CA ALA A 221 0.14 -27.62 2.26
C ALA A 221 -0.99 -28.64 2.32
N THR A 222 -0.84 -29.75 1.61
CA THR A 222 -1.81 -30.84 1.57
C THR A 222 -1.29 -32.12 2.24
N ASN A 223 -0.14 -32.04 2.91
CA ASN A 223 0.48 -33.16 3.61
C ASN A 223 1.42 -32.63 4.72
N TYR A 224 1.80 -33.51 5.64
CA TYR A 224 2.63 -33.17 6.81
C TYR A 224 4.02 -32.67 6.43
N ASP A 225 4.70 -33.38 5.52
CA ASP A 225 6.08 -33.03 5.14
C ASP A 225 6.17 -31.63 4.52
N ASP A 226 5.21 -31.28 3.66
CA ASP A 226 5.14 -29.96 3.05
C ASP A 226 4.83 -28.88 4.10
N ALA A 227 3.92 -29.16 5.04
CA ALA A 227 3.59 -28.25 6.12
C ALA A 227 4.80 -27.95 7.01
N VAL A 228 5.53 -28.99 7.43
CA VAL A 228 6.76 -28.84 8.23
C VAL A 228 7.84 -28.10 7.45
N ARG A 229 8.04 -28.44 6.17
CA ARG A 229 9.03 -27.76 5.30
C ARG A 229 8.71 -26.27 5.15
N MET A 230 7.45 -25.90 4.88
CA MET A 230 7.02 -24.51 4.76
C MET A 230 7.16 -23.78 6.09
N TYR A 231 6.76 -24.39 7.22
CA TYR A 231 6.95 -23.80 8.53
C TYR A 231 8.43 -23.52 8.81
N GLN A 232 9.31 -24.51 8.68
CA GLN A 232 10.73 -24.33 8.95
C GLN A 232 11.38 -23.26 8.08
N ARG A 233 10.95 -23.15 6.82
CA ARG A 233 11.47 -22.18 5.88
C ARG A 233 11.03 -20.74 6.19
N TYR A 234 9.79 -20.54 6.62
CA TYR A 234 9.17 -19.21 6.72
C TYR A 234 8.76 -18.81 8.15
N LYS A 235 9.10 -19.57 9.17
CA LYS A 235 8.65 -19.39 10.56
C LYS A 235 8.89 -17.99 11.13
N ASN A 236 9.95 -17.30 10.72
CA ASN A 236 10.27 -15.94 11.18
C ASN A 236 9.28 -14.88 10.68
N ASN A 237 8.55 -15.18 9.62
CA ASN A 237 7.59 -14.28 8.99
C ASN A 237 6.17 -14.89 8.99
N MET A 238 5.87 -15.81 9.91
CA MET A 238 4.58 -16.49 10.00
C MET A 238 3.67 -15.80 11.01
N LEU A 239 2.47 -15.39 10.56
CA LEU A 239 1.42 -14.82 11.41
C LEU A 239 0.69 -15.90 12.21
N GLY A 240 0.46 -17.04 11.58
CA GLY A 240 -0.21 -18.16 12.21
C GLY A 240 -0.46 -19.32 11.25
N VAL A 241 -1.02 -20.38 11.81
CA VAL A 241 -1.30 -21.64 11.13
C VAL A 241 -2.79 -21.99 11.28
N ILE A 242 -3.40 -22.40 10.18
CA ILE A 242 -4.75 -22.98 10.15
C ILE A 242 -4.58 -24.41 9.64
N SER A 243 -4.90 -25.42 10.46
CA SER A 243 -4.62 -26.81 10.13
C SER A 243 -5.81 -27.71 10.40
N ASP A 244 -6.04 -28.63 9.48
CA ASP A 244 -6.82 -29.83 9.81
C ASP A 244 -6.14 -30.61 10.92
N VAL A 245 -6.90 -31.46 11.60
CA VAL A 245 -6.39 -32.39 12.61
C VAL A 245 -5.86 -33.68 11.98
N GLY A 246 -6.55 -34.22 10.99
CA GLY A 246 -6.16 -35.42 10.27
C GLY A 246 -5.77 -35.10 8.81
N PHE A 247 -4.61 -35.62 8.36
CA PHE A 247 -4.17 -35.54 6.96
C PHE A 247 -3.00 -36.50 6.69
N VAL A 248 -2.69 -36.71 5.41
CA VAL A 248 -1.63 -37.64 4.97
C VAL A 248 -0.24 -37.12 5.33
N ILE A 249 0.72 -38.06 5.50
CA ILE A 249 2.11 -37.68 5.86
C ILE A 249 2.91 -37.24 4.65
N HIS A 250 2.90 -38.04 3.57
CA HIS A 250 3.69 -37.76 2.39
C HIS A 250 2.82 -37.35 1.21
N LYS A 251 3.37 -36.56 0.31
CA LYS A 251 2.68 -36.20 -0.94
C LYS A 251 2.42 -37.46 -1.78
N GLY A 252 1.17 -37.70 -2.14
CA GLY A 252 0.76 -38.84 -2.95
C GLY A 252 0.41 -40.10 -2.14
N ASP A 253 0.43 -40.04 -0.82
CA ASP A 253 -0.10 -41.11 0.02
C ASP A 253 -1.60 -41.29 -0.25
N ASP A 254 -2.08 -42.56 -0.11
CA ASP A 254 -3.51 -42.83 -0.20
C ASP A 254 -4.24 -42.10 0.93
N PRO A 255 -5.29 -41.33 0.65
CA PRO A 255 -6.11 -40.67 1.67
C PRO A 255 -6.63 -41.64 2.76
N ALA A 256 -6.78 -42.93 2.44
CA ALA A 256 -7.12 -43.94 3.43
C ALA A 256 -6.02 -44.18 4.49
N THR A 257 -4.80 -43.70 4.26
CA THR A 257 -3.65 -43.76 5.20
C THR A 257 -3.49 -42.48 6.03
N GLU A 258 -4.51 -41.61 6.03
CA GLU A 258 -4.55 -40.36 6.80
C GLU A 258 -4.18 -40.64 8.27
N LYS A 259 -3.25 -39.81 8.77
CA LYS A 259 -2.90 -39.82 10.19
C LYS A 259 -3.85 -38.92 10.96
N LEU A 260 -4.70 -39.48 11.79
CA LEU A 260 -5.81 -38.81 12.47
C LEU A 260 -5.40 -37.72 13.48
N ASP A 261 -4.11 -37.65 13.85
CA ASP A 261 -3.53 -36.71 14.81
C ASP A 261 -2.34 -35.92 14.22
N ALA A 262 -2.20 -35.90 12.89
CA ALA A 262 -1.11 -35.22 12.21
C ALA A 262 -1.05 -33.69 12.53
N GLY A 263 -2.22 -33.05 12.63
CA GLY A 263 -2.33 -31.63 13.01
C GLY A 263 -1.95 -31.38 14.46
N ILE A 264 -2.17 -32.35 15.35
CA ILE A 264 -1.72 -32.28 16.75
C ILE A 264 -0.20 -32.34 16.80
N ASP A 265 0.41 -33.26 16.05
CA ASP A 265 1.87 -33.38 15.98
C ASP A 265 2.51 -32.11 15.38
N LEU A 266 1.91 -31.56 14.33
CA LEU A 266 2.33 -30.29 13.74
C LEU A 266 2.24 -29.14 14.76
N CYS A 267 1.13 -29.07 15.51
CA CYS A 267 0.94 -28.09 16.56
C CYS A 267 2.02 -28.20 17.64
N ASN A 268 2.28 -29.40 18.12
CA ASN A 268 3.32 -29.64 19.12
C ASN A 268 4.71 -29.28 18.64
N LEU A 269 5.04 -29.60 17.38
CA LEU A 269 6.30 -29.20 16.74
C LEU A 269 6.46 -27.69 16.72
N ILE A 270 5.43 -26.97 16.26
CA ILE A 270 5.42 -25.51 16.14
C ILE A 270 5.48 -24.84 17.51
N ARG A 271 4.68 -25.31 18.48
CA ARG A 271 4.64 -24.75 19.84
C ARG A 271 5.93 -24.97 20.63
N LYS A 272 6.67 -26.01 20.33
CA LYS A 272 8.00 -26.25 20.92
C LYS A 272 9.01 -25.19 20.43
N ASP A 273 8.91 -24.75 19.19
CA ASP A 273 9.78 -23.73 18.59
C ASP A 273 9.29 -22.31 18.91
N ASN A 274 7.98 -22.08 18.80
CA ASN A 274 7.32 -20.80 19.10
C ASN A 274 6.04 -21.02 19.94
N PRO A 275 6.12 -20.90 21.27
CA PRO A 275 4.99 -21.14 22.17
C PRO A 275 3.78 -20.21 21.96
N THR A 276 3.99 -19.05 21.37
CA THR A 276 2.94 -18.02 21.16
C THR A 276 2.42 -17.97 19.73
N MET A 277 2.84 -18.91 18.85
CA MET A 277 2.36 -18.97 17.47
C MET A 277 0.84 -19.21 17.46
N PRO A 278 0.03 -18.34 16.84
CA PRO A 278 -1.39 -18.59 16.66
C PRO A 278 -1.61 -19.86 15.84
N PHE A 279 -2.42 -20.76 16.35
CA PHE A 279 -2.74 -22.02 15.70
C PHE A 279 -4.24 -22.28 15.79
N LEU A 280 -4.91 -22.43 14.65
CA LEU A 280 -6.32 -22.77 14.55
C LEU A 280 -6.45 -24.21 14.06
N MET A 281 -6.96 -25.08 14.92
CA MET A 281 -7.31 -26.44 14.53
C MET A 281 -8.72 -26.51 13.95
N GLN A 282 -8.90 -27.31 12.94
CA GLN A 282 -10.21 -27.60 12.38
C GLN A 282 -10.43 -29.10 12.24
N SER A 283 -11.62 -29.57 12.59
CA SER A 283 -11.99 -30.99 12.50
C SER A 283 -13.48 -31.16 12.25
N SER A 284 -13.84 -32.30 11.66
CA SER A 284 -15.24 -32.75 11.61
C SER A 284 -15.74 -33.32 12.93
N GLN A 285 -14.83 -33.63 13.88
CA GLN A 285 -15.11 -34.22 15.17
C GLN A 285 -15.09 -33.16 16.28
N GLU A 286 -16.25 -32.91 16.91
CA GLU A 286 -16.38 -31.96 18.03
C GLU A 286 -15.50 -32.35 19.25
N SER A 287 -15.21 -33.64 19.45
CA SER A 287 -14.34 -34.15 20.52
C SER A 287 -12.91 -33.58 20.48
N MET A 288 -12.46 -33.08 19.31
CA MET A 288 -11.14 -32.46 19.18
C MET A 288 -11.07 -31.07 19.83
N ARG A 289 -12.20 -30.46 20.22
CA ARG A 289 -12.25 -29.21 20.96
C ARG A 289 -11.50 -29.28 22.28
N GLU A 290 -11.75 -30.32 23.08
CA GLU A 290 -11.08 -30.53 24.37
C GLU A 290 -9.56 -30.67 24.20
N VAL A 291 -9.13 -31.32 23.10
CA VAL A 291 -7.71 -31.44 22.75
C VAL A 291 -7.11 -30.09 22.42
N ALA A 292 -7.78 -29.28 21.55
CA ALA A 292 -7.33 -27.97 21.18
C ALA A 292 -7.25 -27.02 22.40
N GLU A 293 -8.25 -27.05 23.28
CA GLU A 293 -8.25 -26.30 24.55
C GLU A 293 -7.08 -26.69 25.45
N SER A 294 -6.77 -27.99 25.56
CA SER A 294 -5.63 -28.47 26.34
C SER A 294 -4.28 -28.00 25.79
N LEU A 295 -4.20 -27.78 24.47
CA LEU A 295 -3.03 -27.25 23.79
C LEU A 295 -3.01 -25.70 23.78
N GLY A 296 -4.07 -25.05 24.26
CA GLY A 296 -4.20 -23.58 24.24
C GLY A 296 -4.27 -23.00 22.82
N VAL A 297 -4.96 -23.68 21.91
CA VAL A 297 -5.11 -23.25 20.49
C VAL A 297 -6.58 -23.07 20.13
N GLY A 298 -6.83 -22.31 19.05
CA GLY A 298 -8.18 -22.14 18.52
C GLY A 298 -8.74 -23.42 17.90
N PHE A 299 -10.07 -23.57 17.91
CA PHE A 299 -10.75 -24.71 17.31
C PHE A 299 -12.03 -24.30 16.58
N VAL A 300 -12.25 -24.86 15.38
CA VAL A 300 -13.49 -24.72 14.61
C VAL A 300 -13.94 -26.07 14.05
N VAL A 301 -15.27 -26.23 13.94
CA VAL A 301 -15.87 -27.45 13.40
C VAL A 301 -16.12 -27.31 11.91
N LYS A 302 -15.59 -28.22 11.09
CA LYS A 302 -15.68 -28.17 9.62
C LYS A 302 -17.12 -28.15 9.06
N HIS A 303 -18.08 -28.71 9.79
CA HIS A 303 -19.48 -28.76 9.37
C HIS A 303 -20.34 -27.62 9.95
N SER A 304 -19.72 -26.69 10.69
CA SER A 304 -20.44 -25.53 11.22
C SER A 304 -20.96 -24.66 10.08
N LYS A 305 -22.19 -24.15 10.21
CA LYS A 305 -22.73 -23.16 9.28
C LYS A 305 -22.03 -21.81 9.40
N THR A 306 -21.35 -21.59 10.50
CA THR A 306 -20.62 -20.38 10.86
C THR A 306 -19.11 -20.51 10.67
N LEU A 307 -18.62 -21.62 10.08
CA LEU A 307 -17.20 -21.93 9.90
C LEU A 307 -16.39 -20.77 9.34
N ILE A 308 -16.85 -20.15 8.23
CA ILE A 308 -16.17 -19.03 7.59
C ILE A 308 -16.12 -17.82 8.52
N HIS A 309 -17.19 -17.55 9.24
CA HIS A 309 -17.25 -16.46 10.20
C HIS A 309 -16.29 -16.69 11.38
N GLU A 310 -16.29 -17.90 11.94
CA GLU A 310 -15.40 -18.29 13.06
C GLU A 310 -13.92 -18.22 12.66
N ILE A 311 -13.57 -18.68 11.45
CA ILE A 311 -12.21 -18.50 10.89
C ILE A 311 -11.87 -17.01 10.75
N GLY A 312 -12.81 -16.20 10.26
CA GLY A 312 -12.64 -14.77 10.11
C GLY A 312 -12.40 -14.05 11.43
N GLU A 313 -13.17 -14.35 12.45
CA GLU A 313 -13.00 -13.81 13.81
C GLU A 313 -11.63 -14.19 14.40
N TYR A 314 -11.24 -15.46 14.23
CA TYR A 314 -9.94 -15.93 14.70
C TYR A 314 -8.79 -15.20 14.00
N ILE A 315 -8.83 -15.10 12.67
CA ILE A 315 -7.82 -14.35 11.88
C ILE A 315 -7.77 -12.90 12.33
N GLY A 316 -8.92 -12.23 12.48
CA GLY A 316 -9.01 -10.86 12.95
C GLY A 316 -8.30 -10.65 14.27
N ARG A 317 -8.60 -11.50 15.26
CA ARG A 317 -8.09 -11.39 16.62
C ARG A 317 -6.62 -11.84 16.74
N GLU A 318 -6.30 -13.04 16.28
CA GLU A 318 -5.01 -13.67 16.55
C GLU A 318 -3.90 -13.29 15.54
N PHE A 319 -4.28 -12.96 14.30
CA PHE A 319 -3.33 -12.48 13.29
C PHE A 319 -3.27 -10.96 13.25
N ALA A 320 -4.00 -10.30 14.16
CA ALA A 320 -4.07 -8.84 14.31
C ALA A 320 -4.49 -8.13 13.02
N PHE A 321 -5.54 -8.64 12.35
CA PHE A 321 -6.17 -7.99 11.22
C PHE A 321 -7.22 -6.96 11.70
N GLY A 322 -7.55 -6.00 10.84
CA GLY A 322 -8.47 -4.92 11.20
C GLY A 322 -7.81 -3.82 12.02
N ASP A 323 -8.60 -3.10 12.81
CA ASP A 323 -8.14 -2.03 13.68
C ASP A 323 -7.30 -2.58 14.85
N PHE A 324 -6.42 -1.76 15.38
CA PHE A 324 -5.72 -2.08 16.62
C PHE A 324 -6.69 -1.89 17.79
N VAL A 325 -7.16 -2.99 18.36
CA VAL A 325 -8.16 -2.97 19.44
C VAL A 325 -7.54 -3.46 20.73
N LEU A 326 -7.61 -2.65 21.77
CA LEU A 326 -7.23 -3.02 23.12
C LEU A 326 -8.47 -3.39 23.92
N THR A 327 -8.44 -4.59 24.49
CA THR A 327 -9.52 -5.11 25.35
C THR A 327 -9.01 -5.29 26.79
N ASP A 328 -9.89 -5.11 27.74
CA ASP A 328 -9.60 -5.45 29.15
C ASP A 328 -9.45 -6.97 29.28
N PRO A 329 -8.33 -7.47 29.82
CA PRO A 329 -8.07 -8.90 29.91
C PRO A 329 -9.02 -9.62 30.88
N HIS A 330 -9.72 -8.90 31.78
CA HIS A 330 -10.64 -9.47 32.75
C HIS A 330 -12.10 -9.42 32.29
N THR A 331 -12.50 -8.33 31.62
CA THR A 331 -13.91 -8.14 31.20
C THR A 331 -14.14 -8.46 29.73
N GLY A 332 -13.08 -8.42 28.89
CA GLY A 332 -13.17 -8.54 27.45
C GLY A 332 -13.75 -7.29 26.76
N GLU A 333 -14.03 -6.22 27.51
CA GLU A 333 -14.56 -4.97 26.95
C GLU A 333 -13.47 -4.19 26.22
N GLU A 334 -13.86 -3.50 25.15
CA GLU A 334 -12.98 -2.64 24.38
C GLU A 334 -12.57 -1.41 25.20
N ILE A 335 -11.26 -1.23 25.45
CA ILE A 335 -10.70 -0.07 26.14
C ILE A 335 -10.43 1.07 25.16
N ALA A 336 -9.83 0.74 24.01
CA ALA A 336 -9.42 1.72 23.01
C ALA A 336 -9.19 1.07 21.64
N ARG A 337 -9.26 1.91 20.60
CA ARG A 337 -9.12 1.48 19.19
C ARG A 337 -8.27 2.48 18.41
N ALA A 338 -7.45 1.97 17.48
CA ALA A 338 -6.75 2.77 16.49
C ALA A 338 -6.91 2.14 15.09
N GLU A 339 -7.27 2.96 14.12
CA GLU A 339 -7.50 2.52 12.74
C GLU A 339 -6.23 2.65 11.87
N ASP A 340 -5.34 3.58 12.23
CA ASP A 340 -4.13 3.95 11.50
C ASP A 340 -2.96 4.25 12.45
N LEU A 341 -1.78 4.55 11.88
CA LEU A 341 -0.58 4.87 12.66
C LEU A 341 -0.72 6.15 13.49
N LEU A 342 -1.46 7.14 13.00
CA LEU A 342 -1.68 8.37 13.76
C LEU A 342 -2.56 8.11 14.98
N GLY A 343 -3.64 7.34 14.79
CA GLY A 343 -4.50 6.88 15.87
C GLY A 343 -3.74 6.04 16.88
N LEU A 344 -2.87 5.13 16.42
CA LEU A 344 -2.00 4.31 17.28
C LEU A 344 -1.02 5.18 18.09
N GLU A 345 -0.36 6.17 17.49
CA GLU A 345 0.53 7.10 18.19
C GLU A 345 -0.21 7.83 19.33
N ARG A 346 -1.39 8.38 19.03
CA ARG A 346 -2.23 9.07 20.02
C ARG A 346 -2.70 8.13 21.14
N LEU A 347 -3.12 6.91 20.76
CA LEU A 347 -3.56 5.90 21.70
C LEU A 347 -2.44 5.52 22.67
N LEU A 348 -1.27 5.17 22.17
CA LEU A 348 -0.10 4.80 23.00
C LEU A 348 0.35 5.94 23.92
N HIS A 349 0.14 7.20 23.51
CA HIS A 349 0.44 8.36 24.34
C HIS A 349 -0.52 8.52 25.52
N THR A 350 -1.76 8.07 25.42
CA THR A 350 -2.85 8.34 26.37
C THR A 350 -3.26 7.15 27.25
N ILE A 351 -2.98 5.90 26.85
CA ILE A 351 -3.39 4.71 27.61
C ILE A 351 -2.67 4.61 28.95
N ALA A 352 -3.33 3.99 29.92
CA ALA A 352 -2.78 3.76 31.25
C ALA A 352 -1.56 2.81 31.23
N ASP A 353 -0.61 3.02 32.13
CA ASP A 353 0.64 2.25 32.19
C ASP A 353 0.45 0.72 32.28
N PRO A 354 -0.51 0.17 33.04
CA PRO A 354 -0.74 -1.27 33.07
C PRO A 354 -1.19 -1.85 31.72
N VAL A 355 -1.97 -1.06 30.94
CA VAL A 355 -2.43 -1.45 29.62
C VAL A 355 -1.25 -1.41 28.63
N LEU A 356 -0.43 -0.36 28.70
CA LEU A 356 0.79 -0.24 27.88
C LEU A 356 1.76 -1.39 28.19
N TYR A 357 1.94 -1.76 29.46
CA TYR A 357 2.75 -2.89 29.87
C TYR A 357 2.30 -4.18 29.16
N ASN A 358 0.99 -4.43 29.14
CA ASN A 358 0.43 -5.60 28.43
C ASN A 358 0.67 -5.52 26.92
N VAL A 359 0.53 -4.35 26.30
CA VAL A 359 0.81 -4.14 24.86
C VAL A 359 2.26 -4.50 24.51
N VAL A 360 3.21 -4.10 25.34
CA VAL A 360 4.65 -4.33 25.11
C VAL A 360 5.07 -5.77 25.37
N THR A 361 4.46 -6.42 26.38
CA THR A 361 4.79 -7.82 26.74
C THR A 361 4.14 -8.85 25.82
N THR A 362 3.15 -8.42 25.03
CA THR A 362 2.51 -9.25 24.00
C THR A 362 3.08 -8.97 22.61
N THR A 363 2.94 -9.90 21.69
CA THR A 363 3.36 -9.70 20.30
C THR A 363 2.28 -9.02 19.43
N TYR A 364 1.16 -8.59 20.03
CA TYR A 364 0.01 -8.08 19.30
C TYR A 364 0.32 -6.81 18.49
N LEU A 365 1.00 -5.84 19.11
CA LEU A 365 1.40 -4.59 18.44
C LEU A 365 2.32 -4.86 17.23
N SER A 366 3.34 -5.69 17.41
CA SER A 366 4.24 -6.04 16.31
C SER A 366 3.53 -6.80 15.18
N LYS A 367 2.65 -7.75 15.51
CA LYS A 367 1.84 -8.48 14.52
C LYS A 367 0.93 -7.53 13.73
N TRP A 368 0.28 -6.56 14.40
CA TRP A 368 -0.59 -5.59 13.75
C TRP A 368 0.18 -4.72 12.73
N LEU A 369 1.37 -4.28 13.07
CA LEU A 369 2.25 -3.54 12.16
C LEU A 369 2.72 -4.42 10.98
N LEU A 370 3.17 -5.64 11.27
CA LEU A 370 3.66 -6.57 10.26
C LEU A 370 2.56 -7.01 9.28
N SER A 371 1.34 -7.26 9.77
CA SER A 371 0.20 -7.61 8.93
C SER A 371 -0.20 -6.50 7.95
N ARG A 372 0.15 -5.25 8.25
CA ARG A 372 -0.07 -4.04 7.43
C ARG A 372 1.11 -3.71 6.52
N GLY A 373 2.16 -4.54 6.47
CA GLY A 373 3.36 -4.29 5.67
C GLY A 373 4.29 -3.21 6.25
N ILE A 374 4.18 -2.90 7.55
CA ILE A 374 5.05 -1.95 8.25
C ILE A 374 6.19 -2.74 8.92
N PHE A 375 7.05 -3.33 8.08
CA PHE A 375 8.00 -4.36 8.52
C PHE A 375 9.10 -3.82 9.43
N SER A 376 9.68 -2.65 9.14
CA SER A 376 10.76 -2.07 9.96
C SER A 376 10.32 -1.83 11.40
N LEU A 377 9.20 -1.13 11.56
CA LEU A 377 8.65 -0.80 12.86
C LEU A 377 8.16 -2.05 13.61
N GLY A 378 7.45 -2.94 12.89
CA GLY A 378 6.95 -4.18 13.45
C GLY A 378 8.07 -5.11 13.95
N ASN A 379 9.17 -5.24 13.21
CA ASN A 379 10.33 -6.01 13.63
C ASN A 379 11.05 -5.38 14.83
N SER A 380 11.23 -4.06 14.83
CA SER A 380 11.82 -3.34 15.97
C SER A 380 11.01 -3.54 17.26
N PHE A 381 9.68 -3.49 17.16
CA PHE A 381 8.81 -3.68 18.34
C PHE A 381 8.67 -5.14 18.76
N ARG A 382 8.90 -6.09 17.86
CA ARG A 382 8.89 -7.53 18.20
C ARG A 382 10.07 -7.94 19.10
N GLU A 383 11.21 -7.28 18.92
CA GLU A 383 12.44 -7.55 19.67
C GLU A 383 12.54 -6.72 20.97
N LEU A 384 11.62 -5.78 21.18
CA LEU A 384 11.64 -4.87 22.32
C LEU A 384 11.46 -5.61 23.64
N THR A 385 12.32 -5.33 24.60
CA THR A 385 12.19 -5.82 25.97
C THR A 385 12.21 -4.66 26.98
N LEU A 386 11.41 -4.78 28.05
CA LEU A 386 11.36 -3.77 29.12
C LEU A 386 12.71 -3.55 29.81
N LYS A 387 13.53 -4.60 29.85
CA LYS A 387 14.89 -4.53 30.44
C LYS A 387 15.81 -3.53 29.74
N GLU A 388 15.61 -3.30 28.46
CA GLU A 388 16.39 -2.30 27.69
C GLU A 388 16.12 -0.87 28.17
N PHE A 389 14.99 -0.65 28.83
CA PHE A 389 14.57 0.63 29.40
C PHE A 389 14.64 0.65 30.92
N ASN A 390 15.37 -0.28 31.56
CA ASN A 390 15.43 -0.43 33.01
C ASN A 390 14.05 -0.56 33.67
N ASP A 391 13.10 -1.21 33.00
CA ASP A 391 11.70 -1.37 33.38
C ASP A 391 10.91 -0.04 33.53
N ASP A 392 11.42 1.05 32.94
CA ASP A 392 10.72 2.35 32.91
C ASP A 392 9.69 2.40 31.80
N ILE A 393 8.43 2.24 32.15
CA ILE A 393 7.30 2.25 31.21
C ILE A 393 7.12 3.62 30.53
N THR A 394 7.55 4.71 31.16
CA THR A 394 7.48 6.05 30.58
C THR A 394 8.49 6.20 29.44
N ALA A 395 9.70 5.68 29.63
CA ALA A 395 10.72 5.63 28.58
C ALA A 395 10.29 4.76 27.41
N VAL A 396 9.64 3.63 27.68
CA VAL A 396 9.06 2.74 26.63
C VAL A 396 7.96 3.48 25.86
N ARG A 397 7.05 4.16 26.55
CA ARG A 397 5.99 4.99 25.92
C ARG A 397 6.59 6.01 24.95
N GLN A 398 7.58 6.75 25.42
CA GLN A 398 8.26 7.77 24.61
C GLN A 398 8.93 7.13 23.38
N PHE A 399 9.64 6.02 23.56
CA PHE A 399 10.28 5.30 22.46
C PHE A 399 9.28 4.82 21.40
N LEU A 400 8.17 4.22 21.81
CA LEU A 400 7.14 3.72 20.87
C LEU A 400 6.51 4.88 20.09
N THR A 401 6.11 5.96 20.79
CA THR A 401 5.47 7.11 20.14
C THR A 401 6.43 7.86 19.22
N ASP A 402 7.67 8.07 19.63
CA ASP A 402 8.69 8.71 18.80
C ASP A 402 9.05 7.85 17.58
N SER A 403 9.17 6.53 17.76
CA SER A 403 9.45 5.62 16.65
C SER A 403 8.33 5.62 15.60
N ILE A 404 7.07 5.64 16.02
CA ILE A 404 5.91 5.73 15.10
C ILE A 404 5.90 7.09 14.39
N ARG A 405 6.13 8.17 15.13
CA ARG A 405 6.21 9.52 14.57
C ARG A 405 7.33 9.64 13.54
N ASP A 406 8.52 9.18 13.86
CA ASP A 406 9.67 9.19 12.96
C ASP A 406 9.42 8.35 11.71
N TYR A 407 8.78 7.19 11.86
CA TYR A 407 8.39 6.38 10.72
C TYR A 407 7.41 7.12 9.80
N ARG A 408 6.37 7.76 10.37
CA ARG A 408 5.39 8.54 9.59
C ARG A 408 6.04 9.72 8.87
N ILE A 409 6.94 10.45 9.53
CA ILE A 409 7.71 11.54 8.92
C ILE A 409 8.56 10.99 7.76
N LYS A 410 9.31 9.90 7.98
CA LYS A 410 10.14 9.28 6.94
C LYS A 410 9.32 8.83 5.72
N GLN A 411 8.11 8.30 5.93
CA GLN A 411 7.21 7.92 4.84
C GLN A 411 6.71 9.11 4.03
N GLY A 412 6.63 10.29 4.62
CA GLY A 412 6.24 11.55 3.95
C GLY A 412 7.39 12.25 3.22
N LEU A 413 8.65 11.92 3.54
CA LEU A 413 9.81 12.52 2.89
C LEU A 413 9.94 12.04 1.43
N GLY A 414 10.18 12.96 0.51
CA GLY A 414 10.34 12.65 -0.92
C GLY A 414 9.03 12.33 -1.65
N VAL A 415 7.89 12.38 -0.97
CA VAL A 415 6.57 12.02 -1.48
C VAL A 415 5.71 13.26 -1.65
N VAL A 416 4.94 13.33 -2.75
CA VAL A 416 3.84 14.28 -2.92
C VAL A 416 2.56 13.59 -2.45
N ALA A 417 2.13 13.92 -1.23
CA ALA A 417 0.92 13.36 -0.65
C ALA A 417 -0.34 13.95 -1.30
N ARG A 418 -1.44 13.19 -1.30
CA ARG A 418 -2.76 13.74 -1.62
C ARG A 418 -3.31 14.41 -0.35
N PHE A 419 -3.70 15.68 -0.44
CA PHE A 419 -4.32 16.39 0.67
C PHE A 419 -5.75 15.88 0.88
N SER A 420 -6.09 15.57 2.13
CA SER A 420 -7.46 15.32 2.60
C SER A 420 -7.63 16.02 3.96
N THR A 421 -8.78 16.64 4.16
CA THR A 421 -9.12 17.33 5.41
C THR A 421 -9.14 16.40 6.61
N GLU A 422 -9.45 15.11 6.39
CA GLU A 422 -9.57 14.11 7.45
C GLU A 422 -8.21 13.53 7.88
N THR A 423 -7.28 13.42 6.93
CA THR A 423 -6.00 12.71 7.16
C THR A 423 -4.78 13.62 7.22
N TYR A 424 -4.93 14.91 6.89
CA TYR A 424 -3.81 15.85 6.94
C TYR A 424 -3.29 16.02 8.37
N ASN A 425 -1.97 15.96 8.51
CA ASN A 425 -1.30 16.04 9.82
C ASN A 425 0.16 16.52 9.68
N ASP A 426 0.84 16.69 10.80
CA ASP A 426 2.19 17.27 10.86
C ASP A 426 3.29 16.43 10.20
N ALA A 427 3.04 15.14 9.92
CA ALA A 427 3.99 14.29 9.22
C ALA A 427 3.94 14.48 7.69
N ILE A 428 2.90 15.13 7.15
CA ILE A 428 2.77 15.42 5.72
C ILE A 428 3.54 16.71 5.40
N TRP A 429 4.64 16.54 4.70
CA TRP A 429 5.57 17.65 4.41
C TRP A 429 5.35 18.30 3.06
N PHE A 430 4.96 17.52 2.04
CA PHE A 430 4.64 18.01 0.71
C PHE A 430 3.32 17.40 0.24
N ALA A 431 2.32 18.24 -0.01
CA ALA A 431 1.00 17.78 -0.41
C ALA A 431 0.49 18.51 -1.66
N ARG A 432 -0.40 17.86 -2.41
CA ARG A 432 -1.18 18.47 -3.48
C ARG A 432 -2.67 18.45 -3.16
N LEU A 433 -3.36 19.51 -3.46
CA LEU A 433 -4.81 19.66 -3.33
C LEU A 433 -5.43 19.72 -4.73
N GLY A 434 -6.30 18.75 -5.05
CA GLY A 434 -6.90 18.55 -6.36
C GLY A 434 -6.13 17.58 -7.27
N ASN A 435 -6.71 17.30 -8.45
CA ASN A 435 -6.22 16.28 -9.40
C ASN A 435 -5.45 16.86 -10.59
N GLY A 436 -5.45 18.19 -10.77
CA GLY A 436 -4.80 18.87 -11.88
C GLY A 436 -3.26 18.88 -11.80
N SER A 437 -2.63 19.65 -12.67
CA SER A 437 -1.17 19.85 -12.66
C SER A 437 -0.72 20.67 -11.45
N ILE A 438 0.46 20.33 -10.91
CA ILE A 438 1.12 21.12 -9.85
C ILE A 438 1.97 22.28 -10.40
N GLY A 439 2.13 22.38 -11.72
CA GLY A 439 2.94 23.39 -12.39
C GLY A 439 4.46 23.14 -12.27
N GLY A 440 5.24 24.03 -12.88
CA GLY A 440 6.68 23.90 -13.00
C GLY A 440 7.42 24.02 -11.68
N LYS A 441 7.27 25.15 -10.96
CA LYS A 441 7.97 25.36 -9.66
C LYS A 441 7.71 24.24 -8.66
N ALA A 442 6.43 23.83 -8.51
CA ALA A 442 6.10 22.73 -7.60
C ALA A 442 6.72 21.41 -8.03
N ARG A 443 6.81 21.14 -9.35
CA ARG A 443 7.46 19.94 -9.88
C ARG A 443 8.96 19.93 -9.56
N GLY A 444 9.63 21.07 -9.72
CA GLY A 444 11.05 21.23 -9.34
C GLY A 444 11.27 21.01 -7.84
N LEU A 445 10.40 21.58 -6.98
CA LEU A 445 10.44 21.36 -5.53
C LEU A 445 10.19 19.89 -5.16
N ALA A 446 9.22 19.25 -5.79
CA ALA A 446 8.93 17.82 -5.59
C ALA A 446 10.11 16.93 -6.01
N PHE A 447 10.76 17.25 -7.14
CA PHE A 447 11.94 16.57 -7.62
C PHE A 447 13.12 16.73 -6.64
N MET A 448 13.41 17.95 -6.16
CA MET A 448 14.44 18.17 -5.13
C MET A 448 14.14 17.37 -3.85
N ASN A 449 12.90 17.37 -3.39
CA ASN A 449 12.47 16.60 -2.22
C ASN A 449 12.72 15.09 -2.42
N HIS A 450 12.44 14.57 -3.61
CA HIS A 450 12.71 13.18 -3.98
C HIS A 450 14.22 12.86 -3.97
N ILE A 451 15.05 13.73 -4.56
CA ILE A 451 16.51 13.55 -4.59
C ILE A 451 17.11 13.56 -3.18
N LEU A 452 16.69 14.50 -2.32
CA LEU A 452 17.11 14.55 -0.93
C LEU A 452 16.82 13.24 -0.19
N GLN A 453 15.66 12.62 -0.47
CA GLN A 453 15.27 11.32 0.09
C GLN A 453 16.10 10.18 -0.51
N GLN A 454 16.21 10.13 -1.83
CA GLN A 454 16.89 9.04 -2.55
C GLN A 454 18.35 8.89 -2.13
N TYR A 455 19.03 10.00 -1.91
CA TYR A 455 20.45 10.03 -1.50
C TYR A 455 20.65 10.20 0.01
N SER A 456 19.57 10.16 0.80
CA SER A 456 19.61 10.31 2.27
C SER A 456 20.28 11.60 2.76
N LEU A 457 20.18 12.67 1.97
CA LEU A 457 20.87 13.95 2.24
C LEU A 457 20.22 14.75 3.40
N TYR A 458 19.05 14.35 3.88
CA TYR A 458 18.35 15.05 4.97
C TYR A 458 19.18 15.15 6.26
N ASN A 459 19.94 14.10 6.59
CA ASN A 459 20.69 13.96 7.84
C ASN A 459 22.15 13.56 7.59
N GLU A 460 22.73 13.96 6.45
CA GLU A 460 24.12 13.63 6.11
C GLU A 460 25.11 14.32 7.06
N TRP A 461 24.74 15.50 7.55
CA TRP A 461 25.58 16.30 8.45
C TRP A 461 24.99 16.34 9.85
N GLU A 462 25.85 16.20 10.85
CA GLU A 462 25.47 16.30 12.24
C GLU A 462 24.89 17.71 12.55
N ASN A 463 23.73 17.75 13.21
CA ASN A 463 23.01 18.98 13.57
C ASN A 463 22.53 19.87 12.40
N VAL A 464 22.57 19.37 11.16
CA VAL A 464 22.08 20.08 9.98
C VAL A 464 21.04 19.24 9.25
N ARG A 465 19.87 19.82 8.99
CA ARG A 465 18.83 19.23 8.13
C ARG A 465 18.75 19.97 6.81
N VAL A 466 18.91 19.23 5.72
CA VAL A 466 18.72 19.75 4.36
C VAL A 466 17.33 19.32 3.88
N MET A 467 16.43 20.28 3.69
CA MET A 467 15.02 19.96 3.39
C MET A 467 14.35 21.01 2.50
N VAL A 468 13.35 20.60 1.74
CA VAL A 468 12.39 21.51 1.13
C VAL A 468 11.40 21.92 2.23
N PRO A 469 11.12 23.22 2.44
CA PRO A 469 10.13 23.65 3.42
C PRO A 469 8.75 23.04 3.18
N ARG A 470 7.93 22.92 4.23
CA ARG A 470 6.57 22.39 4.11
C ARG A 470 5.80 23.10 2.99
N THR A 471 5.21 22.33 2.12
CA THR A 471 4.60 22.83 0.87
C THR A 471 3.24 22.19 0.65
N LEU A 472 2.23 23.04 0.39
CA LEU A 472 0.95 22.61 -0.17
C LEU A 472 0.79 23.21 -1.56
N VAL A 473 0.44 22.40 -2.56
CA VAL A 473 0.22 22.85 -3.94
C VAL A 473 -1.25 22.76 -4.27
N ILE A 474 -1.88 23.90 -4.55
CA ILE A 474 -3.22 23.98 -5.13
C ILE A 474 -3.07 23.75 -6.62
N THR A 475 -3.64 22.66 -7.15
CA THR A 475 -3.47 22.29 -8.57
C THR A 475 -4.25 23.19 -9.51
N THR A 476 -3.93 23.10 -10.80
CA THR A 476 -4.61 23.87 -11.88
C THR A 476 -6.10 23.60 -11.98
N GLU A 477 -6.61 22.50 -11.42
CA GLU A 477 -8.04 22.21 -11.33
C GLU A 477 -8.81 23.34 -10.60
N TYR A 478 -8.27 23.84 -9.50
CA TYR A 478 -8.91 24.91 -8.73
C TYR A 478 -8.84 26.27 -9.44
N PHE A 479 -7.83 26.49 -10.27
CA PHE A 479 -7.79 27.67 -11.15
C PHE A 479 -8.93 27.60 -12.18
N ASP A 480 -9.07 26.47 -12.88
CA ASP A 480 -10.14 26.29 -13.86
C ASP A 480 -11.52 26.44 -13.20
N ARG A 481 -11.75 25.83 -12.04
CA ARG A 481 -12.98 25.95 -11.27
C ARG A 481 -13.26 27.40 -10.86
N PHE A 482 -12.25 28.11 -10.35
CA PHE A 482 -12.38 29.50 -9.95
C PHE A 482 -12.80 30.38 -11.13
N ILE A 483 -12.18 30.24 -12.29
CA ILE A 483 -12.53 30.99 -13.50
C ILE A 483 -13.96 30.67 -13.97
N ILE A 484 -14.34 29.39 -13.98
CA ILE A 484 -15.65 28.94 -14.47
C ILE A 484 -16.77 29.33 -13.49
N GLU A 485 -16.64 29.04 -12.20
CA GLU A 485 -17.66 29.27 -11.18
C GLU A 485 -17.97 30.78 -11.00
N ASN A 486 -17.01 31.66 -11.26
CA ASN A 486 -17.19 33.12 -11.19
C ASN A 486 -17.42 33.78 -12.56
N GLY A 487 -17.50 33.04 -13.65
CA GLY A 487 -17.75 33.58 -14.98
C GLY A 487 -16.65 34.50 -15.51
N LEU A 488 -15.39 34.31 -15.10
CA LEU A 488 -14.27 35.19 -15.42
C LEU A 488 -13.62 34.94 -16.79
N GLN A 489 -14.18 34.05 -17.62
CA GLN A 489 -13.61 33.69 -18.94
C GLN A 489 -13.49 34.89 -19.88
N TYR A 490 -14.38 35.88 -19.72
CA TYR A 490 -14.35 37.10 -20.54
C TYR A 490 -13.06 37.94 -20.39
N VAL A 491 -12.40 37.83 -19.21
CA VAL A 491 -11.18 38.60 -18.90
C VAL A 491 -10.04 38.28 -19.87
N VAL A 492 -10.03 37.10 -20.47
CA VAL A 492 -9.02 36.69 -21.48
C VAL A 492 -8.98 37.68 -22.66
N ASN A 493 -10.16 38.12 -23.13
CA ASN A 493 -10.32 38.95 -24.32
C ASN A 493 -10.74 40.40 -24.01
N ALA A 494 -10.91 40.76 -22.74
CA ALA A 494 -11.33 42.08 -22.33
C ALA A 494 -10.14 43.08 -22.34
N ASP A 495 -10.41 44.31 -22.72
CA ASP A 495 -9.46 45.41 -22.61
C ASP A 495 -9.58 46.05 -21.21
N LEU A 496 -9.06 45.35 -20.22
CA LEU A 496 -9.07 45.76 -18.83
C LEU A 496 -7.64 46.07 -18.35
N SER A 497 -7.52 47.08 -17.50
CA SER A 497 -6.27 47.39 -16.80
C SER A 497 -5.97 46.32 -15.72
N ASP A 498 -4.70 46.20 -15.34
CA ASP A 498 -4.27 45.28 -14.28
C ASP A 498 -5.04 45.52 -12.96
N ALA A 499 -5.40 46.77 -12.64
CA ALA A 499 -6.16 47.14 -11.45
C ALA A 499 -7.63 46.66 -11.53
N GLU A 500 -8.26 46.74 -12.69
CA GLU A 500 -9.61 46.25 -12.90
C GLU A 500 -9.66 44.73 -12.84
N ILE A 501 -8.71 44.04 -13.50
CA ILE A 501 -8.57 42.58 -13.42
C ILE A 501 -8.39 42.14 -11.96
N LEU A 502 -7.49 42.76 -11.22
CA LEU A 502 -7.26 42.45 -9.81
C LEU A 502 -8.53 42.66 -8.97
N SER A 503 -9.28 43.73 -9.22
CA SER A 503 -10.52 44.02 -8.49
C SER A 503 -11.57 42.93 -8.70
N GLU A 504 -11.78 42.51 -9.96
CA GLU A 504 -12.73 41.46 -10.35
C GLU A 504 -12.36 40.12 -9.67
N PHE A 505 -11.08 39.74 -9.69
CA PHE A 505 -10.60 38.51 -9.07
C PHE A 505 -10.74 38.53 -7.54
N ILE A 506 -10.43 39.67 -6.90
CA ILE A 506 -10.58 39.79 -5.43
C ILE A 506 -12.04 39.77 -5.02
N ALA A 507 -12.94 40.36 -5.80
CA ALA A 507 -14.38 40.32 -5.55
C ALA A 507 -15.00 38.94 -5.70
N SER A 508 -14.40 38.07 -6.50
CA SER A 508 -14.84 36.70 -6.77
C SER A 508 -14.58 35.76 -5.57
N SER A 509 -15.27 34.63 -5.51
CA SER A 509 -15.18 33.66 -4.40
C SER A 509 -14.34 32.44 -4.79
N LEU A 510 -13.42 32.01 -3.94
CA LEU A 510 -12.77 30.68 -4.08
C LEU A 510 -13.80 29.57 -3.83
N PRO A 511 -13.68 28.40 -4.47
CA PRO A 511 -14.52 27.23 -4.19
C PRO A 511 -14.53 26.91 -2.70
N GLN A 512 -15.73 26.58 -2.15
CA GLN A 512 -15.90 26.34 -0.72
C GLN A 512 -14.99 25.22 -0.19
N GLU A 513 -14.90 24.11 -0.94
CA GLU A 513 -14.03 22.97 -0.63
C GLU A 513 -12.55 23.36 -0.49
N LEU A 514 -12.10 24.29 -1.36
CA LEU A 514 -10.75 24.85 -1.26
C LEU A 514 -10.59 25.65 0.04
N MET A 515 -11.56 26.47 0.41
CA MET A 515 -11.51 27.28 1.64
C MET A 515 -11.48 26.41 2.90
N GLU A 516 -12.24 25.30 2.93
CA GLU A 516 -12.23 24.33 4.03
C GLU A 516 -10.86 23.64 4.13
N SER A 517 -10.31 23.23 3.00
CA SER A 517 -8.97 22.62 2.94
C SER A 517 -7.87 23.57 3.40
N LEU A 518 -7.93 24.84 2.98
CA LEU A 518 -6.98 25.86 3.42
C LEU A 518 -7.07 26.12 4.92
N ARG A 519 -8.26 26.10 5.51
CA ARG A 519 -8.43 26.22 6.97
C ARG A 519 -7.73 25.10 7.72
N VAL A 520 -7.89 23.84 7.26
CA VAL A 520 -7.17 22.70 7.86
C VAL A 520 -5.66 22.87 7.70
N PHE A 521 -5.19 23.33 6.54
CA PHE A 521 -3.76 23.54 6.32
C PHE A 521 -3.16 24.58 7.26
N ILE A 522 -3.77 25.79 7.38
CA ILE A 522 -3.24 26.84 8.27
C ILE A 522 -3.31 26.46 9.75
N HIS A 523 -4.27 25.61 10.14
CA HIS A 523 -4.33 25.08 11.52
C HIS A 523 -3.07 24.31 11.91
N HIS A 524 -2.46 23.57 10.96
CA HIS A 524 -1.23 22.81 11.18
C HIS A 524 0.06 23.63 10.94
N VAL A 525 -0.02 24.76 10.25
CA VAL A 525 1.15 25.58 9.92
C VAL A 525 1.23 26.76 10.87
N LYS A 526 2.35 26.88 11.61
CA LYS A 526 2.58 27.92 12.62
C LYS A 526 3.69 28.90 12.21
N LYS A 527 3.92 29.04 10.91
CA LYS A 527 4.94 29.91 10.32
C LYS A 527 4.33 30.77 9.20
N PRO A 528 4.93 31.92 8.89
CA PRO A 528 4.55 32.70 7.71
C PRO A 528 4.59 31.86 6.44
N LEU A 529 3.71 32.18 5.50
CA LEU A 529 3.55 31.47 4.23
C LEU A 529 3.95 32.33 3.03
N ALA A 530 4.68 31.76 2.09
CA ALA A 530 4.86 32.29 0.75
C ALA A 530 3.79 31.71 -0.18
N VAL A 531 3.03 32.58 -0.86
CA VAL A 531 2.06 32.25 -1.88
C VAL A 531 2.68 32.54 -3.24
N ARG A 532 3.01 31.49 -3.98
CA ARG A 532 3.80 31.58 -5.20
C ARG A 532 3.05 30.99 -6.38
N SER A 533 3.23 31.58 -7.54
CA SER A 533 2.80 31.01 -8.81
C SER A 533 3.54 29.71 -9.14
N SER A 534 2.87 28.81 -9.82
CA SER A 534 3.47 27.61 -10.39
C SER A 534 2.76 27.28 -11.71
N SER A 535 3.10 28.00 -12.75
CA SER A 535 2.53 27.76 -14.06
C SER A 535 3.27 26.65 -14.79
N LYS A 536 2.66 26.15 -15.86
CA LYS A 536 3.25 25.11 -16.70
C LYS A 536 4.49 25.62 -17.45
N LEU A 537 4.53 26.93 -17.77
CA LEU A 537 5.59 27.57 -18.56
C LEU A 537 6.78 28.03 -17.71
N GLU A 538 6.66 28.16 -16.38
CA GLU A 538 7.72 28.73 -15.53
C GLU A 538 9.03 27.94 -15.52
N ASP A 539 8.98 26.60 -15.77
CA ASP A 539 10.16 25.73 -15.86
C ASP A 539 10.42 25.27 -17.30
N SER A 540 9.97 26.02 -18.31
CA SER A 540 10.27 25.71 -19.69
C SER A 540 11.77 25.87 -19.97
N TYR A 541 12.42 24.82 -20.47
CA TYR A 541 13.84 24.82 -20.87
C TYR A 541 14.14 25.82 -22.00
N TYR A 542 13.15 26.11 -22.83
CA TYR A 542 13.32 26.93 -24.05
C TYR A 542 12.85 28.35 -23.86
N GLN A 543 11.98 28.62 -22.90
CA GLN A 543 11.38 29.95 -22.69
C GLN A 543 11.14 30.15 -21.17
N PRO A 544 12.14 30.65 -20.42
CA PRO A 544 12.00 30.83 -18.98
C PRO A 544 11.03 31.96 -18.64
N PHE A 545 9.98 31.65 -17.87
CA PHE A 545 8.96 32.55 -17.37
C PHE A 545 9.29 33.14 -15.98
N ALA A 546 10.56 33.29 -15.66
CA ALA A 546 10.99 33.73 -14.33
C ALA A 546 10.64 35.19 -14.05
N GLY A 547 10.00 35.47 -12.91
CA GLY A 547 9.74 36.85 -12.43
C GLY A 547 8.55 37.54 -13.02
N ILE A 548 7.71 36.88 -13.83
CA ILE A 548 6.53 37.49 -14.50
C ILE A 548 5.33 37.50 -13.55
N TYR A 549 5.13 36.45 -12.77
CA TYR A 549 4.00 36.33 -11.87
C TYR A 549 4.33 36.76 -10.44
N SER A 550 3.29 37.20 -9.71
CA SER A 550 3.43 37.77 -8.37
C SER A 550 3.68 36.69 -7.31
N THR A 551 4.44 37.05 -6.28
CA THR A 551 4.62 36.29 -5.04
C THR A 551 4.17 37.13 -3.84
N TYR A 552 3.42 36.54 -2.93
CA TYR A 552 2.94 37.22 -1.73
C TYR A 552 3.42 36.48 -0.48
N MET A 553 3.80 37.26 0.56
CA MET A 553 4.14 36.73 1.88
C MET A 553 2.98 37.00 2.83
N ILE A 554 2.52 35.95 3.52
CA ILE A 554 1.43 36.02 4.48
C ILE A 554 2.00 35.79 5.89
N PRO A 555 1.85 36.75 6.82
CA PRO A 555 2.27 36.55 8.22
C PRO A 555 1.39 35.49 8.87
N HIS A 556 1.97 34.71 9.79
CA HIS A 556 1.17 33.90 10.70
C HIS A 556 0.47 34.80 11.72
N THR A 557 -0.79 34.53 12.00
CA THR A 557 -1.59 35.25 12.99
C THR A 557 -2.34 34.26 13.87
N GLU A 558 -2.58 34.61 15.15
CA GLU A 558 -3.40 33.78 16.04
C GLU A 558 -4.87 33.68 15.59
N ASN A 559 -5.33 34.61 14.77
CA ASN A 559 -6.68 34.62 14.21
C ASN A 559 -6.70 33.91 12.86
N GLU A 560 -7.06 32.63 12.86
CA GLU A 560 -7.15 31.80 11.64
C GLU A 560 -8.07 32.39 10.56
N ASP A 561 -9.16 33.06 10.92
CA ASP A 561 -10.07 33.69 9.94
C ASP A 561 -9.42 34.91 9.26
N GLN A 562 -8.57 35.63 9.96
CA GLN A 562 -7.80 36.73 9.38
C GLN A 562 -6.73 36.19 8.43
N GLU A 563 -5.99 35.15 8.86
CA GLU A 563 -4.97 34.50 8.04
C GLU A 563 -5.59 33.90 6.77
N LEU A 564 -6.73 33.22 6.89
CA LEU A 564 -7.45 32.65 5.77
C LEU A 564 -7.93 33.72 4.76
N ARG A 565 -8.39 34.88 5.25
CA ARG A 565 -8.75 36.03 4.37
C ARG A 565 -7.54 36.57 3.61
N LEU A 566 -6.40 36.73 4.26
CA LEU A 566 -5.16 37.19 3.64
C LEU A 566 -4.68 36.17 2.59
N LEU A 567 -4.72 34.88 2.94
CA LEU A 567 -4.34 33.79 2.05
C LEU A 567 -5.25 33.72 0.82
N SER A 568 -6.56 33.80 1.00
CA SER A 568 -7.53 33.85 -0.09
C SER A 568 -7.28 35.02 -1.03
N LYS A 569 -7.02 36.22 -0.47
CA LYS A 569 -6.69 37.40 -1.25
C LYS A 569 -5.42 37.19 -2.07
N ALA A 570 -4.37 36.65 -1.46
CA ALA A 570 -3.10 36.40 -2.15
C ALA A 570 -3.25 35.38 -3.28
N ILE A 571 -3.98 34.26 -3.07
CA ILE A 571 -4.27 33.26 -4.10
C ILE A 571 -4.97 33.91 -5.30
N LYS A 572 -6.04 34.67 -5.06
CA LYS A 572 -6.78 35.38 -6.10
C LYS A 572 -5.91 36.38 -6.83
N SER A 573 -5.01 37.08 -6.14
CA SER A 573 -4.06 38.01 -6.76
C SER A 573 -3.03 37.30 -7.64
N VAL A 574 -2.55 36.11 -7.25
CA VAL A 574 -1.69 35.29 -8.12
C VAL A 574 -2.46 34.81 -9.35
N TYR A 575 -3.71 34.39 -9.21
CA TYR A 575 -4.56 34.02 -10.35
C TYR A 575 -4.78 35.18 -11.30
N ALA A 576 -5.03 36.39 -10.79
CA ALA A 576 -5.19 37.58 -11.58
C ALA A 576 -3.93 37.93 -12.42
N SER A 577 -2.73 37.68 -11.85
CA SER A 577 -1.46 38.02 -12.51
C SER A 577 -1.22 37.27 -13.82
N VAL A 578 -1.93 36.18 -14.09
CA VAL A 578 -1.92 35.48 -15.40
C VAL A 578 -2.36 36.43 -16.54
N TYR A 579 -3.29 37.31 -16.22
CA TYR A 579 -3.95 38.19 -17.19
C TYR A 579 -3.42 39.61 -17.19
N PHE A 580 -2.40 39.96 -16.41
CA PHE A 580 -1.78 41.27 -16.37
C PHE A 580 -1.05 41.60 -17.69
N ALA A 581 -0.90 42.89 -17.99
CA ALA A 581 -0.30 43.38 -19.22
C ALA A 581 1.09 42.76 -19.48
N SER A 582 1.94 42.63 -18.44
CA SER A 582 3.26 42.00 -18.54
C SER A 582 3.19 40.53 -18.95
N SER A 583 2.27 39.77 -18.35
CA SER A 583 2.06 38.37 -18.67
C SER A 583 1.51 38.18 -20.09
N ARG A 584 0.51 38.95 -20.47
CA ARG A 584 -0.05 38.96 -21.85
C ARG A 584 1.00 39.25 -22.88
N ALA A 585 1.80 40.33 -22.69
CA ALA A 585 2.85 40.72 -23.62
C ALA A 585 3.89 39.58 -23.80
N TYR A 586 4.30 38.95 -22.71
CA TYR A 586 5.27 37.85 -22.75
C TYR A 586 4.70 36.60 -23.45
N ILE A 587 3.49 36.18 -23.10
CA ILE A 587 2.81 35.03 -23.71
C ILE A 587 2.66 35.26 -25.24
N THR A 588 2.26 36.47 -25.66
CA THR A 588 2.14 36.82 -27.07
C THR A 588 3.50 36.78 -27.78
N ALA A 589 4.56 37.29 -27.13
CA ALA A 589 5.91 37.31 -27.71
C ALA A 589 6.51 35.89 -27.86
N THR A 590 6.07 34.95 -27.06
CA THR A 590 6.55 33.55 -27.09
C THR A 590 5.68 32.60 -27.91
N ALA A 591 4.71 33.15 -28.67
CA ALA A 591 3.76 32.39 -29.49
C ALA A 591 2.92 31.34 -28.71
N ASN A 592 2.77 31.50 -27.39
CA ASN A 592 1.88 30.69 -26.56
C ASN A 592 0.45 31.25 -26.56
N VAL A 593 -0.52 30.45 -26.20
CA VAL A 593 -1.93 30.85 -26.15
C VAL A 593 -2.33 31.11 -24.71
N ILE A 594 -2.74 32.33 -24.39
CA ILE A 594 -3.09 32.73 -23.01
C ILE A 594 -4.25 31.92 -22.40
N SER A 595 -5.18 31.44 -23.22
CA SER A 595 -6.29 30.62 -22.78
C SER A 595 -5.87 29.19 -22.38
N GLU A 596 -4.67 28.75 -22.74
CA GLU A 596 -4.09 27.46 -22.37
C GLU A 596 -3.20 27.55 -21.13
N GLU A 597 -2.87 28.78 -20.68
CA GLU A 597 -2.08 28.97 -19.47
C GLU A 597 -2.94 28.74 -18.23
N LYS A 598 -2.50 27.81 -17.41
CA LYS A 598 -3.16 27.42 -16.16
C LYS A 598 -2.22 27.58 -14.99
N MET A 599 -2.77 28.13 -13.89
CA MET A 599 -1.99 28.48 -12.71
C MET A 599 -2.26 27.51 -11.56
N ALA A 600 -1.21 26.82 -11.11
CA ALA A 600 -1.18 26.21 -9.79
C ALA A 600 -0.58 27.19 -8.78
N ILE A 601 -0.90 27.02 -7.49
CA ILE A 601 -0.37 27.85 -6.41
C ILE A 601 0.49 26.98 -5.48
N VAL A 602 1.68 27.44 -5.18
CA VAL A 602 2.55 26.88 -4.14
C VAL A 602 2.40 27.69 -2.87
N LEU A 603 1.87 27.05 -1.83
CA LEU A 603 1.88 27.57 -0.46
C LEU A 603 3.05 26.92 0.26
N GLN A 604 4.02 27.72 0.70
CA GLN A 604 5.25 27.21 1.28
C GLN A 604 5.59 27.93 2.57
N GLU A 605 5.93 27.19 3.64
CA GLU A 605 6.45 27.76 4.87
C GLU A 605 7.72 28.57 4.59
N ILE A 606 7.82 29.75 5.20
CA ILE A 606 9.04 30.55 5.15
C ILE A 606 10.00 30.06 6.23
N CYS A 607 11.26 29.85 5.85
CA CYS A 607 12.33 29.48 6.76
C CYS A 607 12.84 30.73 7.49
N GLY A 608 12.98 30.65 8.82
CA GLY A 608 13.46 31.72 9.64
C GLY A 608 13.09 31.53 11.11
N SER A 609 13.42 32.53 11.89
CA SER A 609 13.05 32.68 13.30
C SER A 609 12.51 34.09 13.56
N GLU A 610 11.69 34.20 14.58
CA GLU A 610 11.20 35.50 15.06
C GLU A 610 12.22 36.14 15.96
N ASP A 611 12.55 37.40 15.67
CA ASP A 611 13.37 38.26 16.52
C ASP A 611 12.76 39.67 16.54
N GLN A 612 12.45 40.19 17.74
CA GLN A 612 11.88 41.53 18.00
C GLN A 612 10.62 41.84 17.14
N GLY A 613 9.77 40.81 16.88
CA GLY A 613 8.56 40.96 16.09
C GLY A 613 8.77 40.89 14.57
N TYR A 614 9.96 40.59 14.14
CA TYR A 614 10.29 40.34 12.73
C TYR A 614 10.65 38.89 12.51
N PHE A 615 10.20 38.32 11.41
CA PHE A 615 10.50 36.95 11.00
C PHE A 615 11.42 36.94 9.78
N PHE A 616 12.64 36.42 9.94
CA PHE A 616 13.62 36.33 8.85
C PHE A 616 14.61 35.17 9.04
N PRO A 617 15.25 34.67 7.96
CA PRO A 617 16.28 33.64 8.06
C PRO A 617 17.57 34.22 8.62
N THR A 618 18.40 33.41 9.27
CA THR A 618 19.76 33.79 9.69
C THR A 618 20.63 34.12 8.47
N LEU A 619 20.51 33.31 7.43
CA LEU A 619 21.21 33.45 6.16
C LEU A 619 20.24 33.17 5.01
N SER A 620 20.39 33.90 3.92
CA SER A 620 19.74 33.61 2.64
C SER A 620 20.75 33.60 1.52
N GLY A 621 20.44 32.94 0.39
CA GLY A 621 21.38 32.93 -0.70
C GLY A 621 20.94 32.08 -1.90
N VAL A 622 21.79 32.09 -2.91
CA VAL A 622 21.64 31.31 -4.13
C VAL A 622 22.92 30.53 -4.41
N ALA A 623 22.79 29.22 -4.60
CA ALA A 623 23.87 28.35 -5.00
C ALA A 623 23.65 27.84 -6.43
N ARG A 624 24.74 27.70 -7.19
CA ARG A 624 24.75 27.12 -8.53
C ARG A 624 25.87 26.10 -8.64
N SER A 625 25.63 25.02 -9.33
CA SER A 625 26.60 23.95 -9.56
C SER A 625 27.72 24.35 -10.55
N LEU A 626 27.53 25.42 -11.29
CA LEU A 626 28.54 25.94 -12.23
C LEU A 626 28.81 27.42 -11.92
N ASN A 627 30.09 27.76 -11.71
CA ASN A 627 30.57 29.14 -11.64
C ASN A 627 30.94 29.61 -13.04
N PHE A 628 30.11 30.47 -13.62
CA PHE A 628 30.35 31.01 -14.98
C PHE A 628 31.50 32.04 -15.04
N TYR A 629 31.91 32.59 -13.90
CA TYR A 629 32.93 33.61 -13.81
C TYR A 629 33.90 33.29 -12.65
N PRO A 630 34.68 32.19 -12.77
CA PRO A 630 35.64 31.83 -11.71
C PRO A 630 36.74 32.90 -11.60
N ILE A 631 37.11 33.28 -10.38
CA ILE A 631 38.09 34.30 -10.08
C ILE A 631 39.29 33.65 -9.31
N GLY A 632 40.50 33.93 -9.75
CA GLY A 632 41.69 33.49 -9.09
C GLY A 632 41.92 31.97 -9.19
N TYR A 633 41.82 31.26 -8.06
CA TYR A 633 41.99 29.79 -7.97
C TYR A 633 40.73 28.98 -8.14
N GLU A 634 39.58 29.65 -8.29
CA GLU A 634 38.26 28.99 -8.46
C GLU A 634 38.22 28.21 -9.78
N ARG A 635 37.48 27.09 -9.77
CA ARG A 635 37.17 26.31 -10.95
C ARG A 635 35.69 26.40 -11.27
N ALA A 636 35.32 26.39 -12.52
CA ALA A 636 33.95 26.49 -12.95
C ALA A 636 33.07 25.36 -12.38
N GLU A 637 33.61 24.15 -12.28
CA GLU A 637 32.93 22.94 -11.83
C GLU A 637 32.70 22.91 -10.31
N GLU A 638 33.38 23.76 -9.52
CA GLU A 638 33.19 23.86 -8.06
C GLU A 638 31.86 24.57 -7.71
N GLY A 639 31.24 25.24 -8.67
CA GLY A 639 30.05 26.03 -8.47
C GLY A 639 30.29 27.33 -7.71
N ILE A 640 29.24 28.00 -7.33
CA ILE A 640 29.28 29.26 -6.56
C ILE A 640 28.06 29.37 -5.66
N ALA A 641 28.25 29.88 -4.45
CA ALA A 641 27.18 30.29 -3.55
C ALA A 641 27.31 31.78 -3.23
N LYS A 642 26.24 32.55 -3.46
CA LYS A 642 26.11 33.93 -3.01
C LYS A 642 25.23 33.93 -1.78
N VAL A 643 25.75 34.39 -0.64
CA VAL A 643 25.10 34.31 0.67
C VAL A 643 25.06 35.70 1.29
N ALA A 644 23.93 36.00 1.95
CA ALA A 644 23.75 37.22 2.74
C ALA A 644 23.21 36.89 4.14
N PHE A 645 23.51 37.71 5.11
CA PHE A 645 22.89 37.65 6.41
C PHE A 645 21.45 38.18 6.32
N GLY A 646 20.50 37.50 6.96
CA GLY A 646 19.09 37.85 6.87
C GLY A 646 18.51 37.61 5.47
N LEU A 647 17.62 38.51 5.04
CA LEU A 647 17.06 38.59 3.69
C LEU A 647 18.03 39.40 2.84
N GLY A 648 18.76 38.74 1.96
CA GLY A 648 19.71 39.38 1.07
C GLY A 648 19.10 39.93 -0.21
#